data_1ced2f8ddb00f13e05a607073f8a1eb9
#
_entry.id   1ced2f8ddb00f13e05a607073f8a1eb9
#
_cell.length_a   1.000
_cell.length_b   1.000
_cell.length_c   1.000
_cell.angle_alpha   90.00
_cell.angle_beta   90.00
_cell.angle_gamma   90.00
#
_symmetry.space_group_name_H-M   'P 1'
#
loop_
_entity.id
_entity.type
_entity.pdbx_description
1 polymer ?
#
loop_
_entity_poly.entity_id
_entity_poly.type
_entity_poly.pdbx_seq_one_letter_code
_entity_poly.pdbx_strand_id
1 'polypeptide(L)'
;MADDLRHFTHLQVLDRVRSEDFSRGGSGNPKIKPVEYRAHGLALKGQLDDALSGSDADRASISLSIDELRALGSVITLEGDDATYPLKIESLEKFTPGGAQKPRVPEWLLLSVQPATGELPERAVVWVADAYRSQFLKIFEDYLNKKITRAAEDKWETPQGNPANRALVANISRIRQSILDDLWQSEGEPPKHGTQWWELWLDTAQQNTGILRSFAAALNLRLLERSLALNDRVVVWINATWQQLEVLPFTSVPIAEIRKPGFIDTIEDLLPEEQDEYVDDLARRVTAAPVESPAVCHLDTGVARSHRLLAASLDPADLHTVIGTSGFDTQGHGTAMAGLALYGPLDDLLTGSGGVQLHHRLESVRVLPNSGEPDTDPRDYGTVTVDAVARTEATTRRRRVFCMPISTDPDRPGVPTLWSSTVDALAVGTDIVRDGEQLQLLTAPDPEASRLIIVAAGNVDVYTTDHRTESDTSAVEDPAQAWNALTVSAHTDLISTPVDPDFASWTALAGKGELSPHSRTSLLFGKRTWPIKPDICFEGGNVLTDGATGFHERHPLLSLRSTGIHNDLELTSANATSAATAQVSRIAALTIAHYPEYWPETIRGLLVHAAEWTPAMRAELDATGTKKEPKLDLLRRYGWGVPTEEAVLRSSRQAVTLITQDIFVPFEGSDYKMRRFRLHALPWPTEVLESIGAGDVTLKVTLSYFVEPSASRRGWRQRYSYASHLLRFDLKAPTDITEAEFIARLNREAENDEDSSPASRSSGSDHRWLIGPNQRNLGSLHQDVWEGSGQDLAACGIVGVYPVGGWWKRNRRRDRLDLPVRYSLIVSLKTQEQGVDLYTPIATDLQIPVSIEAT
;
A
#
# COMPACT_ATOMS: atom_id res chain seq x y z
N MET A 1 -35.16 -11.28 9.58
CA MET A 1 -35.30 -9.81 9.73
C MET A 1 -35.70 -9.32 8.36
N ALA A 2 -36.85 -8.66 8.25
CA ALA A 2 -37.35 -8.18 6.96
C ALA A 2 -36.41 -7.08 6.45
N ASP A 3 -35.88 -7.27 5.25
CA ASP A 3 -35.16 -6.24 4.51
C ASP A 3 -36.04 -5.00 4.40
N ASP A 4 -35.57 -3.88 4.94
CA ASP A 4 -36.16 -2.56 4.77
C ASP A 4 -35.84 -2.08 3.33
N LEU A 5 -36.54 -2.69 2.38
CA LEU A 5 -36.42 -2.30 0.98
C LEU A 5 -37.12 -0.95 0.76
N ARG A 6 -36.34 0.11 0.84
CA ARG A 6 -36.78 1.48 0.55
C ARG A 6 -36.94 1.64 -0.97
N HIS A 7 -38.17 1.44 -1.46
CA HIS A 7 -38.48 1.52 -2.91
C HIS A 7 -39.07 2.85 -3.35
N PHE A 8 -39.28 3.79 -2.45
CA PHE A 8 -39.92 5.06 -2.78
C PHE A 8 -38.89 6.20 -2.90
N THR A 9 -39.08 7.01 -3.94
CA THR A 9 -38.28 8.24 -4.12
C THR A 9 -38.64 9.29 -3.06
N HIS A 10 -37.63 10.08 -2.64
CA HIS A 10 -37.90 11.22 -1.78
C HIS A 10 -38.81 12.23 -2.48
N LEU A 11 -39.79 12.77 -1.74
CA LEU A 11 -40.73 13.77 -2.27
C LEU A 11 -40.12 15.16 -2.13
N GLN A 12 -39.98 15.86 -3.25
CA GLN A 12 -39.53 17.25 -3.30
C GLN A 12 -40.74 18.19 -3.18
N VAL A 13 -40.75 19.06 -2.17
CA VAL A 13 -41.86 20.01 -1.91
C VAL A 13 -41.40 21.40 -2.38
N LEU A 14 -41.82 21.79 -3.58
CA LEU A 14 -41.42 23.05 -4.22
C LEU A 14 -42.38 24.22 -3.96
N ASP A 15 -43.68 23.96 -3.74
CA ASP A 15 -44.74 24.99 -3.77
C ASP A 15 -45.17 25.45 -2.37
N ARG A 16 -44.45 25.15 -1.29
CA ARG A 16 -44.83 25.55 0.07
C ARG A 16 -43.83 26.48 0.75
N VAL A 17 -43.03 27.19 -0.05
CA VAL A 17 -42.06 28.19 0.42
C VAL A 17 -42.68 29.59 0.22
N ARG A 18 -42.80 30.40 1.27
CA ARG A 18 -43.16 31.82 1.16
C ARG A 18 -42.04 32.63 1.76
N SER A 19 -41.81 33.81 1.18
CA SER A 19 -40.87 34.80 1.69
C SER A 19 -41.56 35.69 2.74
N GLU A 20 -40.91 35.89 3.86
CA GLU A 20 -41.32 36.89 4.84
C GLU A 20 -40.17 37.90 5.06
N ASP A 21 -40.52 39.14 5.32
CA ASP A 21 -39.53 40.18 5.58
C ASP A 21 -38.86 39.99 6.94
N PHE A 22 -37.53 40.02 6.93
CA PHE A 22 -36.74 39.90 8.15
C PHE A 22 -36.77 41.21 8.94
N SER A 23 -37.39 41.21 10.14
CA SER A 23 -37.32 42.30 11.05
C SER A 23 -36.07 42.20 11.94
N ARG A 24 -35.12 43.11 11.82
CA ARG A 24 -33.95 43.19 12.68
C ARG A 24 -34.35 43.41 14.13
N GLY A 25 -34.11 42.45 14.98
CA GLY A 25 -33.93 42.68 16.43
C GLY A 25 -32.70 43.54 16.62
N GLY A 26 -32.77 44.54 17.48
CA GLY A 26 -31.68 45.50 17.64
C GLY A 26 -30.34 44.82 17.95
N SER A 27 -29.32 45.10 17.10
CA SER A 27 -27.95 44.68 17.36
C SER A 27 -27.42 45.41 18.60
N GLY A 28 -26.93 44.63 19.59
CA GLY A 28 -26.25 45.26 20.74
C GLY A 28 -25.09 46.13 20.25
N ASN A 29 -24.96 47.30 20.82
CA ASN A 29 -23.81 48.16 20.51
C ASN A 29 -22.51 47.42 20.87
N PRO A 30 -21.48 47.44 19.99
CA PRO A 30 -20.19 46.86 20.30
C PRO A 30 -19.64 47.46 21.60
N LYS A 31 -19.08 46.63 22.47
CA LYS A 31 -18.45 47.09 23.70
C LYS A 31 -17.26 47.95 23.34
N ILE A 32 -17.20 49.14 23.91
CA ILE A 32 -16.14 50.12 23.68
C ILE A 32 -15.26 50.18 24.93
N LYS A 33 -13.95 50.03 24.79
CA LYS A 33 -13.00 50.06 25.89
C LYS A 33 -12.99 51.47 26.55
N PRO A 34 -13.07 51.51 27.88
CA PRO A 34 -12.94 52.75 28.59
C PRO A 34 -11.47 53.20 28.61
N VAL A 35 -11.14 54.20 27.79
CA VAL A 35 -9.78 54.77 27.70
C VAL A 35 -9.80 56.29 27.92
N GLU A 36 -8.68 56.81 28.41
CA GLU A 36 -8.50 58.27 28.38
C GLU A 36 -8.15 58.68 26.94
N TYR A 37 -9.14 59.20 26.23
CA TYR A 37 -9.12 59.32 24.77
C TYR A 37 -8.01 60.25 24.25
N ARG A 38 -7.58 61.27 24.98
CA ARG A 38 -6.56 62.22 24.52
C ARG A 38 -5.17 61.62 24.54
N ALA A 39 -4.77 61.00 25.63
CA ALA A 39 -3.50 60.33 25.74
C ALA A 39 -3.43 59.13 24.81
N HIS A 40 -4.51 58.32 24.79
CA HIS A 40 -4.66 57.19 23.91
C HIS A 40 -4.59 57.57 22.41
N GLY A 41 -5.35 58.54 22.00
CA GLY A 41 -5.36 59.01 20.62
C GLY A 41 -4.05 59.67 20.16
N LEU A 42 -3.35 60.40 21.05
CA LEU A 42 -2.00 60.92 20.75
C LEU A 42 -0.97 59.79 20.57
N ALA A 43 -1.02 58.76 21.42
CA ALA A 43 -0.16 57.61 21.31
C ALA A 43 -0.36 56.84 19.98
N LEU A 44 -1.63 56.54 19.65
CA LEU A 44 -1.98 55.84 18.41
C LEU A 44 -1.64 56.65 17.16
N LYS A 45 -1.83 57.99 17.18
CA LYS A 45 -1.44 58.86 16.06
C LYS A 45 0.08 58.81 15.87
N GLY A 46 0.88 58.90 16.92
CA GLY A 46 2.34 58.82 16.84
C GLY A 46 2.78 57.44 16.27
N GLN A 47 2.20 56.36 16.77
CA GLN A 47 2.48 54.99 16.26
C GLN A 47 2.09 54.84 14.78
N LEU A 48 0.99 55.46 14.33
CA LEU A 48 0.58 55.43 12.92
C LEU A 48 1.56 56.21 12.04
N ASP A 49 1.99 57.42 12.48
CA ASP A 49 2.98 58.21 11.76
C ASP A 49 4.33 57.44 11.67
N ASP A 50 4.76 56.79 12.73
CA ASP A 50 5.97 55.97 12.76
C ASP A 50 5.81 54.76 11.81
N ALA A 51 4.68 54.04 11.83
CA ALA A 51 4.42 52.89 10.98
C ALA A 51 4.44 53.23 9.48
N LEU A 52 3.83 54.39 9.12
CA LEU A 52 3.82 54.87 7.74
C LEU A 52 5.23 55.31 7.28
N SER A 53 5.97 55.99 8.15
CA SER A 53 7.35 56.42 7.86
C SER A 53 8.31 55.22 7.74
N GLY A 54 8.14 54.20 8.59
CA GLY A 54 8.90 52.94 8.52
C GLY A 54 8.62 52.22 7.19
N SER A 55 7.35 52.09 6.80
CA SER A 55 6.97 51.55 5.50
C SER A 55 7.61 52.24 4.32
N ASP A 56 7.71 53.60 4.37
CA ASP A 56 8.37 54.36 3.31
C ASP A 56 9.87 54.14 3.26
N ALA A 57 10.54 53.95 4.41
CA ALA A 57 11.95 53.63 4.51
C ALA A 57 12.25 52.22 3.93
N ASP A 58 11.44 51.24 4.27
CA ASP A 58 11.62 49.86 3.77
C ASP A 58 11.37 49.79 2.25
N ARG A 59 10.35 50.47 1.75
CA ARG A 59 10.12 50.61 0.29
C ARG A 59 11.32 51.18 -0.44
N ALA A 60 11.98 52.20 0.14
CA ALA A 60 13.15 52.85 -0.44
C ALA A 60 14.38 51.93 -0.41
N SER A 61 14.45 50.98 0.49
CA SER A 61 15.55 50.01 0.62
C SER A 61 15.47 48.86 -0.35
N ILE A 62 14.28 48.57 -0.93
CA ILE A 62 14.07 47.43 -1.83
C ILE A 62 14.68 47.74 -3.21
N SER A 63 15.71 46.94 -3.57
CA SER A 63 16.45 47.06 -4.83
C SER A 63 15.81 46.26 -5.98
N LEU A 64 14.50 46.19 -6.08
CA LEU A 64 13.84 45.54 -7.22
C LEU A 64 13.84 46.51 -8.40
N SER A 65 14.56 46.20 -9.47
CA SER A 65 14.80 47.07 -10.63
C SER A 65 13.60 47.26 -11.58
N ILE A 66 12.39 46.97 -11.13
CA ILE A 66 11.17 47.01 -11.92
C ILE A 66 10.24 48.08 -11.31
N ASP A 67 10.05 49.22 -12.00
CA ASP A 67 9.17 50.31 -11.58
C ASP A 67 7.71 49.86 -11.31
N GLU A 68 7.24 48.81 -12.00
CA GLU A 68 5.90 48.25 -11.82
C GLU A 68 5.70 47.61 -10.44
N LEU A 69 6.76 47.15 -9.78
CA LEU A 69 6.71 46.56 -8.44
C LEU A 69 6.69 47.58 -7.31
N ARG A 70 6.69 48.90 -7.61
CA ARG A 70 6.64 49.94 -6.60
C ARG A 70 5.28 49.93 -5.90
N ALA A 71 5.27 49.83 -4.59
CA ALA A 71 4.04 49.84 -3.79
C ALA A 71 3.22 51.10 -3.99
N LEU A 72 1.90 50.94 -4.04
CA LEU A 72 0.90 52.01 -4.19
C LEU A 72 0.22 52.41 -2.87
N GLY A 73 0.60 51.79 -1.79
CA GLY A 73 0.06 51.97 -0.44
C GLY A 73 0.95 51.39 0.63
N SER A 74 0.63 51.60 1.89
CA SER A 74 1.31 51.01 3.06
C SER A 74 0.43 49.97 3.72
N VAL A 75 1.02 48.92 4.22
CA VAL A 75 0.34 47.88 5.02
C VAL A 75 0.68 48.08 6.50
N ILE A 76 -0.35 48.22 7.33
CA ILE A 76 -0.23 48.44 8.78
C ILE A 76 -1.02 47.40 9.55
N THR A 77 -0.58 47.05 10.74
CA THR A 77 -1.27 46.15 11.66
C THR A 77 -1.85 46.94 12.82
N LEU A 78 -3.17 46.77 13.02
CA LEU A 78 -3.91 47.28 14.17
C LEU A 78 -4.10 46.12 15.15
N GLU A 79 -3.64 46.29 16.38
CA GLU A 79 -3.78 45.28 17.44
C GLU A 79 -4.88 45.70 18.42
N GLY A 80 -5.80 44.79 18.74
CA GLY A 80 -6.78 44.93 19.82
C GLY A 80 -6.13 44.67 21.18
N ASP A 81 -6.94 44.52 22.20
CA ASP A 81 -6.47 44.22 23.55
C ASP A 81 -6.85 42.78 23.96
N ASP A 82 -8.14 42.54 24.06
CA ASP A 82 -8.71 41.25 24.37
C ASP A 82 -10.07 41.02 23.66
N ALA A 83 -10.57 39.77 23.67
CA ALA A 83 -11.85 39.40 23.05
C ALA A 83 -13.08 40.15 23.64
N THR A 84 -12.94 40.89 24.77
CA THR A 84 -14.04 41.64 25.39
C THR A 84 -14.35 42.91 24.61
N TYR A 85 -13.32 43.49 23.96
CA TYR A 85 -13.39 44.75 23.21
C TYR A 85 -12.86 44.55 21.78
N PRO A 86 -13.57 43.82 20.90
CA PRO A 86 -13.10 43.50 19.57
C PRO A 86 -12.91 44.74 18.70
N LEU A 87 -11.99 44.67 17.75
CA LEU A 87 -11.79 45.70 16.73
C LEU A 87 -13.04 45.89 15.89
N LYS A 88 -13.32 47.14 15.51
CA LYS A 88 -14.45 47.45 14.63
C LYS A 88 -14.04 47.33 13.19
N ILE A 89 -13.93 46.10 12.71
CA ILE A 89 -13.38 45.72 11.41
C ILE A 89 -14.19 46.28 10.23
N GLU A 90 -15.50 46.46 10.36
CA GLU A 90 -16.37 47.00 9.30
C GLU A 90 -16.02 48.44 8.89
N SER A 91 -15.26 49.14 9.71
CA SER A 91 -14.81 50.51 9.43
C SER A 91 -13.41 50.52 8.81
N LEU A 92 -12.75 49.39 8.69
CA LEU A 92 -11.39 49.25 8.16
C LEU A 92 -11.36 48.99 6.65
N GLU A 93 -12.50 49.09 5.99
CA GLU A 93 -12.61 49.03 4.55
C GLU A 93 -13.37 50.25 4.03
N LYS A 94 -12.81 50.92 3.01
CA LYS A 94 -13.44 52.12 2.39
C LYS A 94 -13.06 52.27 0.94
N PHE A 95 -14.07 52.59 0.14
CA PHE A 95 -13.93 52.86 -1.28
C PHE A 95 -14.41 54.27 -1.61
N THR A 96 -13.84 54.90 -2.65
CA THR A 96 -14.37 56.14 -3.21
C THR A 96 -15.82 55.96 -3.68
N PRO A 97 -16.64 57.01 -3.62
CA PRO A 97 -17.99 56.96 -4.20
C PRO A 97 -17.93 56.57 -5.68
N GLY A 98 -18.60 55.49 -6.04
CA GLY A 98 -18.72 55.05 -7.43
C GLY A 98 -19.82 55.82 -8.19
N GLY A 99 -19.72 55.81 -9.52
CA GLY A 99 -20.74 56.36 -10.43
C GLY A 99 -20.78 55.54 -11.71
N ALA A 100 -21.78 55.80 -12.58
CA ALA A 100 -21.99 55.01 -13.81
C ALA A 100 -20.77 54.95 -14.77
N GLN A 101 -19.79 55.83 -14.59
CA GLN A 101 -18.54 55.91 -15.39
C GLN A 101 -17.25 55.98 -14.56
N LYS A 102 -17.32 55.83 -13.24
CA LYS A 102 -16.15 55.78 -12.37
C LYS A 102 -16.15 54.52 -11.53
N PRO A 103 -15.16 53.64 -11.70
CA PRO A 103 -15.00 52.47 -10.82
C PRO A 103 -14.75 52.97 -9.38
N ARG A 104 -15.19 52.18 -8.39
CA ARG A 104 -14.81 52.38 -7.00
C ARG A 104 -13.34 52.08 -6.84
N VAL A 105 -12.58 52.98 -6.26
CA VAL A 105 -11.16 52.73 -5.95
C VAL A 105 -11.02 52.61 -4.43
N PRO A 106 -10.26 51.63 -3.94
CA PRO A 106 -10.07 51.47 -2.51
C PRO A 106 -9.26 52.67 -1.94
N GLU A 107 -9.76 53.29 -0.88
CA GLU A 107 -9.03 54.27 -0.08
C GLU A 107 -8.16 53.54 0.97
N TRP A 108 -8.74 52.50 1.63
CA TRP A 108 -8.08 51.52 2.46
C TRP A 108 -8.88 50.22 2.46
N LEU A 109 -8.17 49.10 2.66
CA LEU A 109 -8.72 47.74 2.61
C LEU A 109 -8.33 46.94 3.85
N LEU A 110 -9.26 46.24 4.43
CA LEU A 110 -8.98 45.20 5.40
C LEU A 110 -8.47 43.98 4.65
N LEU A 111 -7.21 43.57 4.82
CA LEU A 111 -6.61 42.44 4.14
C LEU A 111 -6.90 41.14 4.87
N SER A 112 -6.61 41.10 6.18
CA SER A 112 -6.82 39.92 7.02
C SER A 112 -7.17 40.30 8.45
N VAL A 113 -7.81 39.36 9.17
CA VAL A 113 -8.08 39.47 10.60
C VAL A 113 -7.69 38.18 11.28
N GLN A 114 -6.90 38.26 12.31
CA GLN A 114 -6.59 37.19 13.23
C GLN A 114 -7.37 37.39 14.53
N PRO A 115 -8.27 36.45 14.92
CA PRO A 115 -9.02 36.62 16.15
C PRO A 115 -8.10 36.52 17.39
N ALA A 116 -8.52 37.16 18.49
CA ALA A 116 -7.81 37.03 19.76
C ALA A 116 -7.83 35.56 20.22
N THR A 117 -6.65 35.02 20.59
CA THR A 117 -6.50 33.75 21.30
C THR A 117 -6.12 34.02 22.75
N GLY A 118 -6.06 33.01 23.63
CA GLY A 118 -5.73 33.20 25.02
C GLY A 118 -4.37 33.91 25.28
N GLU A 119 -3.47 33.88 24.31
CA GLU A 119 -2.11 34.43 24.41
C GLU A 119 -1.86 35.64 23.46
N LEU A 120 -2.59 35.74 22.37
CA LEU A 120 -2.39 36.74 21.33
C LEU A 120 -3.62 37.68 21.20
N PRO A 121 -3.38 39.02 21.07
CA PRO A 121 -4.46 39.98 20.84
C PRO A 121 -5.04 39.82 19.42
N GLU A 122 -6.28 40.27 19.23
CA GLU A 122 -6.88 40.38 17.90
C GLU A 122 -6.02 41.32 17.03
N ARG A 123 -5.77 40.94 15.78
CA ARG A 123 -5.00 41.70 14.80
C ARG A 123 -5.79 41.94 13.52
N ALA A 124 -5.78 43.14 13.01
CA ALA A 124 -6.34 43.49 11.72
C ALA A 124 -5.25 44.12 10.84
N VAL A 125 -5.00 43.52 9.69
CA VAL A 125 -4.04 43.99 8.71
C VAL A 125 -4.77 44.88 7.70
N VAL A 126 -4.32 46.10 7.52
CA VAL A 126 -4.98 47.11 6.70
C VAL A 126 -4.00 47.71 5.69
N TRP A 127 -4.37 47.66 4.41
CA TRP A 127 -3.66 48.36 3.38
C TRP A 127 -4.27 49.76 3.23
N VAL A 128 -3.43 50.82 3.20
CA VAL A 128 -3.81 52.24 3.04
C VAL A 128 -3.15 52.79 1.79
N ALA A 129 -3.94 53.21 0.80
CA ALA A 129 -3.43 53.80 -0.42
C ALA A 129 -2.71 55.11 -0.14
N ASP A 130 -1.55 55.33 -0.79
CA ASP A 130 -0.74 56.53 -0.59
C ASP A 130 -1.52 57.83 -0.88
N ALA A 131 -2.38 57.85 -1.90
CA ALA A 131 -3.23 58.97 -2.25
C ALA A 131 -4.26 59.32 -1.16
N TYR A 132 -4.56 58.39 -0.25
CA TYR A 132 -5.59 58.59 0.78
C TYR A 132 -5.05 58.50 2.22
N ARG A 133 -3.72 58.51 2.40
CA ARG A 133 -3.07 58.51 3.74
C ARG A 133 -3.58 59.65 4.63
N SER A 134 -3.72 60.85 4.07
CA SER A 134 -4.22 62.04 4.82
C SER A 134 -5.65 61.84 5.32
N GLN A 135 -6.48 61.13 4.55
CA GLN A 135 -7.86 60.80 4.96
C GLN A 135 -7.90 59.75 6.03
N PHE A 136 -7.00 58.80 6.00
CA PHE A 136 -6.87 57.74 7.04
C PHE A 136 -6.34 58.38 8.35
N LEU A 137 -5.29 59.18 8.30
CA LEU A 137 -4.77 59.96 9.44
C LEU A 137 -5.83 60.84 10.09
N LYS A 138 -6.70 61.43 9.29
CA LYS A 138 -7.80 62.26 9.77
C LYS A 138 -8.79 61.52 10.68
N ILE A 139 -8.90 60.21 10.60
CA ILE A 139 -9.73 59.40 11.52
C ILE A 139 -9.25 59.60 12.96
N PHE A 140 -7.94 59.55 13.17
CA PHE A 140 -7.29 59.73 14.49
C PHE A 140 -7.25 61.19 14.93
N GLU A 141 -7.07 62.13 13.99
CA GLU A 141 -7.17 63.53 14.27
C GLU A 141 -8.60 63.97 14.66
N ASP A 142 -9.59 63.46 13.98
CA ASP A 142 -10.99 63.71 14.33
C ASP A 142 -11.34 63.10 15.70
N TYR A 143 -10.76 61.93 16.07
CA TYR A 143 -10.90 61.32 17.39
C TYR A 143 -10.35 62.24 18.50
N LEU A 144 -9.25 62.94 18.26
CA LEU A 144 -8.62 63.85 19.19
C LEU A 144 -9.37 65.19 19.30
N ASN A 145 -9.84 65.69 18.18
CA ASN A 145 -10.24 67.14 18.10
C ASN A 145 -11.75 67.34 17.88
N LYS A 146 -12.49 66.33 17.43
CA LYS A 146 -13.93 66.41 17.19
C LYS A 146 -14.76 65.71 18.21
N LYS A 147 -15.78 66.33 18.71
CA LYS A 147 -16.84 65.76 19.53
C LYS A 147 -18.13 65.69 18.71
N ILE A 148 -18.80 64.54 18.73
CA ILE A 148 -20.09 64.30 18.08
C ILE A 148 -21.15 64.33 19.20
N THR A 149 -22.04 65.31 19.19
CA THR A 149 -23.25 65.28 19.98
C THR A 149 -24.36 64.67 19.11
N ARG A 150 -24.84 63.46 19.46
CA ARG A 150 -26.09 62.98 18.89
C ARG A 150 -27.27 63.65 19.63
N ALA A 151 -28.27 64.02 18.86
CA ALA A 151 -29.52 64.54 19.39
C ALA A 151 -30.26 63.38 20.11
N ALA A 152 -30.45 63.52 21.40
CA ALA A 152 -31.58 63.13 22.27
C ALA A 152 -32.06 61.69 22.40
N GLU A 153 -31.52 60.70 21.72
CA GLU A 153 -32.04 59.30 21.85
C GLU A 153 -31.20 58.36 22.72
N ASP A 154 -29.93 58.66 23.02
CA ASP A 154 -29.09 57.85 23.88
C ASP A 154 -28.99 58.42 25.29
N LYS A 155 -29.78 57.94 26.25
CA LYS A 155 -29.84 58.38 27.64
C LYS A 155 -28.53 58.16 28.44
N TRP A 156 -27.46 57.74 27.85
CA TRP A 156 -26.19 57.37 28.49
C TRP A 156 -24.98 58.20 28.08
N GLU A 157 -25.18 59.23 27.25
CA GLU A 157 -24.07 60.08 26.78
C GLU A 157 -23.80 61.21 27.79
N THR A 158 -22.50 61.42 28.07
CA THR A 158 -22.09 62.56 28.90
C THR A 158 -22.46 63.87 28.22
N PRO A 159 -22.82 64.92 28.95
CA PRO A 159 -23.20 66.20 28.41
C PRO A 159 -22.16 66.89 27.48
N GLN A 160 -20.96 66.35 27.41
CA GLN A 160 -19.81 66.88 26.65
C GLN A 160 -19.62 66.27 25.26
N GLY A 161 -20.44 65.31 24.84
CA GLY A 161 -20.30 64.58 23.58
C GLY A 161 -19.12 63.56 23.58
N ASN A 162 -19.22 62.54 22.76
CA ASN A 162 -18.17 61.50 22.59
C ASN A 162 -17.17 61.92 21.52
N PRO A 163 -15.90 61.47 21.59
CA PRO A 163 -14.94 61.64 20.49
C PRO A 163 -15.46 61.04 19.18
N ALA A 164 -15.21 61.72 18.06
CA ALA A 164 -15.50 61.18 16.74
C ALA A 164 -14.71 59.88 16.54
N ASN A 165 -15.24 58.91 15.76
CA ASN A 165 -14.62 57.62 15.50
C ASN A 165 -14.31 56.78 16.74
N ARG A 166 -14.93 57.06 17.94
CA ARG A 166 -14.68 56.36 19.18
C ARG A 166 -14.82 54.85 19.06
N ALA A 167 -15.84 54.40 18.35
CA ALA A 167 -16.11 52.96 18.22
C ALA A 167 -15.00 52.22 17.46
N LEU A 168 -14.29 52.87 16.58
CA LEU A 168 -13.15 52.32 15.86
C LEU A 168 -11.84 52.42 16.67
N VAL A 169 -11.56 53.64 17.15
CA VAL A 169 -10.22 53.98 17.69
C VAL A 169 -10.03 53.47 19.12
N ALA A 170 -11.09 53.48 19.97
CA ALA A 170 -10.97 53.16 21.37
C ALA A 170 -10.56 51.70 21.67
N ASN A 171 -10.86 50.76 20.76
CA ASN A 171 -10.52 49.37 20.93
C ASN A 171 -9.16 49.00 20.33
N ILE A 172 -8.49 49.89 19.64
CA ILE A 172 -7.11 49.72 19.15
C ILE A 172 -6.15 49.95 20.33
N SER A 173 -5.32 49.00 20.64
CA SER A 173 -4.28 49.10 21.67
C SER A 173 -2.93 49.52 21.09
N ARG A 174 -2.62 49.11 19.86
CA ARG A 174 -1.34 49.40 19.21
C ARG A 174 -1.50 49.48 17.68
N ILE A 175 -0.64 50.29 17.08
CA ILE A 175 -0.50 50.40 15.63
C ILE A 175 0.97 50.24 15.28
N ARG A 176 1.28 49.41 14.29
CA ARG A 176 2.64 49.20 13.78
C ARG A 176 2.62 48.89 12.28
N GLN A 177 3.77 48.99 11.67
CA GLN A 177 4.01 48.53 10.32
C GLN A 177 3.79 47.01 10.28
N SER A 178 3.13 46.53 9.21
CA SER A 178 2.97 45.11 8.96
C SER A 178 4.25 44.46 8.42
N ILE A 179 4.49 43.24 8.83
CA ILE A 179 5.49 42.33 8.28
C ILE A 179 4.76 41.14 7.66
N LEU A 180 5.46 40.28 6.92
CA LEU A 180 4.87 39.12 6.26
C LEU A 180 4.19 38.15 7.25
N ASP A 181 4.76 37.98 8.46
CA ASP A 181 4.18 37.14 9.52
C ASP A 181 2.76 37.55 9.92
N ASP A 182 2.40 38.84 9.75
CA ASP A 182 1.04 39.34 10.05
C ASP A 182 -0.01 38.85 9.02
N LEU A 183 0.43 38.45 7.85
CA LEU A 183 -0.42 37.90 6.78
C LEU A 183 -0.52 36.38 6.83
N TRP A 184 0.20 35.70 7.74
CA TRP A 184 0.17 34.28 7.91
C TRP A 184 -1.16 33.83 8.51
N GLN A 185 -1.85 32.87 7.85
CA GLN A 185 -3.17 32.40 8.23
C GLN A 185 -3.24 30.87 8.46
N SER A 186 -2.12 30.14 8.33
CA SER A 186 -2.08 28.73 8.71
C SER A 186 -1.73 28.58 10.19
N GLU A 187 -2.00 27.42 10.76
CA GLU A 187 -1.73 27.11 12.15
C GLU A 187 -0.23 27.11 12.48
N GLY A 188 0.13 27.53 13.69
CA GLY A 188 1.52 27.63 14.13
C GLY A 188 2.30 28.80 13.51
N GLU A 189 3.63 28.79 13.73
CA GLU A 189 4.53 29.79 13.15
C GLU A 189 4.90 29.44 11.69
N PRO A 190 5.10 30.45 10.81
CA PRO A 190 5.53 30.16 9.45
C PRO A 190 6.91 29.48 9.45
N PRO A 191 7.12 28.41 8.67
CA PRO A 191 8.41 27.76 8.51
C PRO A 191 9.38 28.68 7.77
N LYS A 192 10.41 29.20 8.50
CA LYS A 192 11.34 30.24 7.99
C LYS A 192 12.55 29.65 7.26
N HIS A 193 12.71 28.33 7.21
CA HIS A 193 13.87 27.69 6.61
C HIS A 193 13.51 26.85 5.38
N GLY A 194 14.42 26.86 4.41
CA GLY A 194 14.26 26.08 3.18
C GLY A 194 13.36 26.73 2.12
N THR A 195 13.37 26.16 0.94
CA THR A 195 12.49 26.53 -0.19
C THR A 195 11.29 25.61 -0.18
N GLN A 196 10.10 26.19 -0.23
CA GLN A 196 8.86 25.42 -0.24
C GLN A 196 7.75 26.14 -1.00
N TRP A 197 6.66 25.44 -1.26
CA TRP A 197 5.48 26.04 -1.85
C TRP A 197 4.70 26.85 -0.83
N TRP A 198 4.18 28.02 -1.29
CA TRP A 198 3.33 28.93 -0.53
C TRP A 198 2.06 29.22 -1.31
N GLU A 199 0.96 29.32 -0.62
CA GLU A 199 -0.33 29.73 -1.15
C GLU A 199 -0.53 31.20 -0.86
N LEU A 200 -0.54 32.04 -1.90
CA LEU A 200 -0.72 33.49 -1.81
C LEU A 200 -2.15 33.85 -2.19
N TRP A 201 -2.82 34.53 -1.31
CA TRP A 201 -4.16 35.10 -1.52
C TRP A 201 -4.05 36.58 -1.85
N LEU A 202 -4.36 36.96 -3.09
CA LEU A 202 -4.23 38.30 -3.62
C LEU A 202 -5.60 39.00 -3.61
N ASP A 203 -5.65 40.24 -3.14
CA ASP A 203 -6.86 41.04 -3.14
C ASP A 203 -7.21 41.57 -4.55
N THR A 204 -8.45 41.30 -4.98
CA THR A 204 -8.90 41.73 -6.33
C THR A 204 -9.25 43.18 -6.44
N ALA A 205 -9.56 43.89 -5.34
CA ALA A 205 -9.91 45.33 -5.34
C ALA A 205 -8.74 46.22 -5.74
N GLN A 206 -7.52 45.76 -5.56
CA GLN A 206 -6.30 46.47 -5.97
C GLN A 206 -5.97 46.36 -7.46
N GLN A 207 -6.75 45.60 -8.23
CA GLN A 207 -6.73 45.46 -9.71
C GLN A 207 -5.39 45.09 -10.35
N ASN A 208 -4.43 44.47 -9.62
CA ASN A 208 -3.10 44.16 -10.15
C ASN A 208 -2.59 42.77 -9.74
N THR A 209 -3.46 41.80 -9.77
CA THR A 209 -3.08 40.40 -9.41
C THR A 209 -2.03 39.79 -10.35
N GLY A 210 -1.92 40.27 -11.58
CA GLY A 210 -0.92 39.83 -12.56
C GLY A 210 0.52 40.25 -12.26
N ILE A 211 0.73 41.24 -11.37
CA ILE A 211 2.08 41.78 -11.05
C ILE A 211 2.93 40.74 -10.30
N LEU A 212 2.32 39.72 -9.69
CA LEU A 212 3.02 38.64 -9.03
C LEU A 212 3.95 37.90 -10.00
N ARG A 213 3.59 37.80 -11.30
CA ARG A 213 4.48 37.17 -12.32
C ARG A 213 5.75 38.01 -12.52
N SER A 214 5.66 39.33 -12.52
CA SER A 214 6.82 40.21 -12.61
C SER A 214 7.69 40.11 -11.36
N PHE A 215 7.08 39.97 -10.18
CA PHE A 215 7.77 39.71 -8.92
C PHE A 215 8.53 38.39 -8.94
N ALA A 216 7.85 37.30 -9.32
CA ALA A 216 8.47 35.96 -9.41
C ALA A 216 9.61 35.93 -10.43
N ALA A 217 9.44 36.59 -11.60
CA ALA A 217 10.48 36.69 -12.63
C ALA A 217 11.71 37.49 -12.12
N ALA A 218 11.50 38.57 -11.37
CA ALA A 218 12.58 39.40 -10.82
C ALA A 218 13.47 38.64 -9.82
N LEU A 219 12.89 37.68 -9.08
CA LEU A 219 13.59 36.88 -8.09
C LEU A 219 13.88 35.45 -8.56
N ASN A 220 13.58 35.11 -9.84
CA ASN A 220 13.72 33.80 -10.42
C ASN A 220 12.99 32.71 -9.61
N LEU A 221 11.74 32.99 -9.21
CA LEU A 221 10.90 32.08 -8.43
C LEU A 221 9.96 31.29 -9.35
N ARG A 222 9.63 30.06 -8.97
CA ARG A 222 8.65 29.22 -9.67
C ARG A 222 7.22 29.60 -9.25
N LEU A 223 6.36 29.82 -10.23
CA LEU A 223 4.91 29.96 -10.04
C LEU A 223 4.19 28.77 -10.64
N LEU A 224 3.15 28.30 -9.99
CA LEU A 224 2.24 27.35 -10.60
C LEU A 224 1.43 28.06 -11.70
N GLU A 225 1.25 27.41 -12.85
CA GLU A 225 0.48 27.99 -13.96
C GLU A 225 -1.01 28.15 -13.65
N ARG A 226 -1.52 27.29 -12.75
CA ARG A 226 -2.93 27.32 -12.30
C ARG A 226 -3.12 28.40 -11.22
N SER A 227 -4.26 29.05 -11.25
CA SER A 227 -4.72 29.95 -10.21
C SER A 227 -6.21 29.75 -9.98
N LEU A 228 -6.70 30.06 -8.78
CA LEU A 228 -8.11 30.01 -8.42
C LEU A 228 -8.63 31.42 -8.14
N ALA A 229 -9.61 31.86 -8.91
CA ALA A 229 -10.27 33.16 -8.68
C ALA A 229 -11.55 32.93 -7.86
N LEU A 230 -11.62 33.59 -6.71
CA LEU A 230 -12.80 33.74 -5.86
C LEU A 230 -13.42 35.10 -6.05
N ASN A 231 -14.50 35.45 -5.32
CA ASN A 231 -15.19 36.71 -5.49
C ASN A 231 -14.28 37.96 -5.26
N ASP A 232 -13.48 37.91 -4.21
CA ASP A 232 -12.64 39.02 -3.73
C ASP A 232 -11.15 38.68 -3.64
N ARG A 233 -10.78 37.43 -3.97
CA ARG A 233 -9.41 36.90 -3.87
C ARG A 233 -9.02 36.16 -5.12
N VAL A 234 -7.72 36.19 -5.45
CA VAL A 234 -7.09 35.26 -6.39
C VAL A 234 -6.01 34.51 -5.64
N VAL A 235 -6.09 33.18 -5.68
CA VAL A 235 -5.13 32.27 -5.04
C VAL A 235 -4.11 31.80 -6.07
N VAL A 236 -2.83 31.93 -5.75
CA VAL A 236 -1.69 31.56 -6.59
C VAL A 236 -0.66 30.83 -5.72
N TRP A 237 0.02 29.86 -6.29
CA TRP A 237 1.07 29.10 -5.58
C TRP A 237 2.46 29.50 -6.09
N ILE A 238 3.38 29.82 -5.17
CA ILE A 238 4.76 30.22 -5.45
C ILE A 238 5.74 29.36 -4.65
N ASN A 239 6.83 28.91 -5.30
CA ASN A 239 7.90 28.19 -4.64
C ASN A 239 9.03 29.16 -4.30
N ALA A 240 9.29 29.38 -3.02
CA ALA A 240 10.23 30.38 -2.52
C ALA A 240 10.70 30.06 -1.09
N THR A 241 11.77 30.70 -0.65
CA THR A 241 12.09 30.79 0.78
C THR A 241 11.25 31.89 1.45
N TRP A 242 11.00 31.78 2.75
CA TRP A 242 10.31 32.85 3.52
C TRP A 242 10.97 34.20 3.33
N GLN A 243 12.32 34.25 3.41
CA GLN A 243 13.11 35.47 3.25
C GLN A 243 12.89 36.18 1.89
N GLN A 244 12.71 35.42 0.81
CA GLN A 244 12.41 35.96 -0.51
C GLN A 244 11.02 36.62 -0.56
N LEU A 245 10.08 36.19 0.26
CA LEU A 245 8.72 36.71 0.34
C LEU A 245 8.54 37.82 1.34
N GLU A 246 9.47 38.02 2.30
CA GLU A 246 9.40 39.09 3.31
C GLU A 246 9.23 40.51 2.72
N VAL A 247 9.61 40.69 1.48
CA VAL A 247 9.47 42.01 0.77
C VAL A 247 8.08 42.23 0.19
N LEU A 248 7.20 41.21 0.12
CA LEU A 248 5.87 41.32 -0.50
C LEU A 248 5.01 42.49 0.05
N PRO A 249 4.91 42.68 1.38
CA PRO A 249 4.10 43.80 1.95
C PRO A 249 4.56 45.19 1.51
N PHE A 250 5.78 45.31 0.97
CA PHE A 250 6.39 46.57 0.54
C PHE A 250 6.44 46.75 -0.98
N THR A 251 5.76 45.85 -1.72
CA THR A 251 5.65 45.86 -3.18
C THR A 251 4.23 46.25 -3.63
N SER A 252 4.02 46.37 -4.94
CA SER A 252 2.69 46.54 -5.53
C SER A 252 1.90 45.22 -5.66
N VAL A 253 2.45 44.06 -5.20
CA VAL A 253 1.72 42.81 -5.16
C VAL A 253 0.61 42.92 -4.13
N PRO A 254 -0.66 42.70 -4.52
CA PRO A 254 -1.79 42.92 -3.61
C PRO A 254 -1.99 41.72 -2.66
N ILE A 255 -0.95 41.36 -1.92
CA ILE A 255 -0.99 40.22 -0.97
C ILE A 255 -1.94 40.57 0.18
N ALA A 256 -2.87 39.65 0.46
CA ALA A 256 -3.80 39.73 1.58
C ALA A 256 -3.50 38.68 2.64
N GLU A 257 -3.19 37.45 2.21
CA GLU A 257 -2.88 36.35 3.11
C GLU A 257 -1.82 35.44 2.49
N ILE A 258 -1.06 34.74 3.36
CA ILE A 258 -0.13 33.69 3.00
C ILE A 258 -0.46 32.45 3.82
N ARG A 259 -0.48 31.28 3.17
CA ARG A 259 -0.78 30.00 3.80
C ARG A 259 0.19 28.93 3.34
N LYS A 260 0.33 27.87 4.12
CA LYS A 260 0.97 26.64 3.68
C LYS A 260 -0.04 25.90 2.78
N PRO A 261 0.30 25.56 1.53
CA PRO A 261 -0.61 24.77 0.70
C PRO A 261 -0.71 23.36 1.24
N GLY A 262 -1.91 22.81 1.23
CA GLY A 262 -2.16 21.40 1.51
C GLY A 262 -2.24 20.62 0.20
N PHE A 263 -1.18 19.92 -0.18
CA PHE A 263 -1.24 18.89 -1.20
C PHE A 263 -1.44 17.56 -0.50
N ILE A 264 -2.63 16.99 -0.62
CA ILE A 264 -3.00 15.72 0.03
C ILE A 264 -3.23 14.72 -1.07
N ASP A 265 -2.30 13.77 -1.22
CA ASP A 265 -2.41 12.62 -2.11
C ASP A 265 -2.93 11.39 -1.35
N THR A 266 -2.52 11.24 -0.10
CA THR A 266 -2.85 10.10 0.75
C THR A 266 -3.04 10.52 2.21
N ILE A 267 -3.49 9.58 3.07
CA ILE A 267 -3.62 9.82 4.52
C ILE A 267 -2.26 10.15 5.17
N GLU A 268 -1.14 9.68 4.62
CA GLU A 268 0.21 10.00 5.16
C GLU A 268 0.59 11.48 4.99
N ASP A 269 -0.10 12.22 4.13
CA ASP A 269 0.13 13.65 3.94
C ASP A 269 -0.61 14.51 4.96
N LEU A 270 -1.50 13.91 5.75
CA LEU A 270 -2.21 14.56 6.85
C LEU A 270 -1.29 14.81 8.04
N LEU A 271 -1.70 15.69 8.95
CA LEU A 271 -1.00 15.91 10.20
C LEU A 271 -0.99 14.62 11.05
N PRO A 272 0.04 14.41 11.89
CA PRO A 272 0.10 13.22 12.75
C PRO A 272 -1.15 12.98 13.59
N GLU A 273 -1.74 14.02 14.15
CA GLU A 273 -2.94 13.95 14.97
C GLU A 273 -4.17 13.50 14.15
N GLU A 274 -4.25 13.93 12.89
CA GLU A 274 -5.32 13.50 11.97
C GLU A 274 -5.15 12.05 11.56
N GLN A 275 -3.91 11.60 11.29
CA GLN A 275 -3.61 10.18 11.03
C GLN A 275 -4.00 9.32 12.24
N ASP A 276 -3.72 9.78 13.46
CA ASP A 276 -4.08 9.11 14.71
C ASP A 276 -5.59 8.91 14.85
N GLU A 277 -6.42 9.86 14.44
CA GLU A 277 -7.87 9.73 14.46
C GLU A 277 -8.36 8.57 13.57
N TYR A 278 -7.78 8.39 12.38
CA TYR A 278 -8.07 7.25 11.50
C TYR A 278 -7.66 5.91 12.13
N VAL A 279 -6.46 5.86 12.73
CA VAL A 279 -5.96 4.65 13.40
C VAL A 279 -6.81 4.31 14.62
N ASP A 280 -7.19 5.28 15.43
CA ASP A 280 -8.07 5.09 16.59
C ASP A 280 -9.47 4.62 16.19
N ASP A 281 -10.03 5.18 15.12
CA ASP A 281 -11.32 4.74 14.61
C ASP A 281 -11.28 3.29 14.16
N LEU A 282 -10.28 2.92 13.34
CA LEU A 282 -10.11 1.54 12.90
C LEU A 282 -9.88 0.60 14.09
N ALA A 283 -9.04 0.97 15.05
CA ALA A 283 -8.76 0.14 16.23
C ALA A 283 -10.03 -0.18 17.06
N ARG A 284 -10.98 0.77 17.14
CA ARG A 284 -12.29 0.55 17.79
C ARG A 284 -13.20 -0.40 17.01
N ARG A 285 -13.07 -0.48 15.70
CA ARG A 285 -13.91 -1.32 14.81
C ARG A 285 -13.36 -2.72 14.62
N VAL A 286 -12.09 -2.96 14.95
CA VAL A 286 -11.44 -4.27 14.79
C VAL A 286 -11.84 -5.21 15.92
N THR A 287 -12.23 -6.43 15.54
CA THR A 287 -12.41 -7.56 16.47
C THR A 287 -11.31 -8.57 16.20
N ALA A 288 -10.44 -8.80 17.18
CA ALA A 288 -9.34 -9.75 17.07
C ALA A 288 -9.84 -11.20 17.00
N ALA A 289 -9.10 -12.05 16.32
CA ALA A 289 -9.38 -13.49 16.28
C ALA A 289 -9.17 -14.14 17.65
N PRO A 290 -9.90 -15.23 17.98
CA PRO A 290 -9.67 -16.06 19.17
C PRO A 290 -8.20 -16.48 19.32
N VAL A 291 -7.78 -16.77 20.56
CA VAL A 291 -6.38 -17.13 20.87
C VAL A 291 -5.93 -18.41 20.15
N GLU A 292 -6.84 -19.34 19.94
CA GLU A 292 -6.59 -20.63 19.29
C GLU A 292 -6.57 -20.55 17.76
N SER A 293 -6.92 -19.40 17.18
CA SER A 293 -6.94 -19.19 15.74
C SER A 293 -5.55 -19.41 15.12
N PRO A 294 -5.46 -19.77 13.85
CA PRO A 294 -4.17 -19.86 13.17
C PRO A 294 -3.42 -18.53 13.20
N ALA A 295 -2.12 -18.57 13.02
CA ALA A 295 -1.29 -17.37 13.04
C ALA A 295 -0.40 -17.26 11.80
N VAL A 296 -0.11 -16.01 11.42
CA VAL A 296 1.10 -15.71 10.62
C VAL A 296 2.25 -15.51 11.61
N CYS A 297 3.22 -16.39 11.53
CA CYS A 297 4.48 -16.28 12.28
C CYS A 297 5.48 -15.48 11.43
N HIS A 298 5.75 -14.27 11.82
CA HIS A 298 6.55 -13.31 11.08
C HIS A 298 8.02 -13.38 11.48
N LEU A 299 8.92 -13.69 10.55
CA LEU A 299 10.37 -13.81 10.77
C LEU A 299 11.08 -12.63 10.10
N ASP A 300 11.40 -11.58 10.89
CA ASP A 300 11.88 -10.29 10.36
C ASP A 300 12.68 -9.52 11.43
N THR A 301 12.66 -8.17 11.39
CA THR A 301 13.27 -7.24 12.35
C THR A 301 12.56 -7.18 13.71
N GLY A 302 11.50 -7.97 13.91
CA GLY A 302 10.61 -7.91 15.07
C GLY A 302 9.34 -7.14 14.79
N VAL A 303 8.56 -6.78 15.84
CA VAL A 303 7.30 -6.03 15.72
C VAL A 303 7.16 -5.03 16.87
N ALA A 304 6.75 -3.81 16.57
CA ALA A 304 6.33 -2.81 17.56
C ALA A 304 4.92 -3.16 18.09
N ARG A 305 4.85 -4.13 19.02
CA ARG A 305 3.59 -4.66 19.55
C ARG A 305 2.70 -3.61 20.19
N SER A 306 3.25 -2.50 20.67
CA SER A 306 2.48 -1.39 21.26
C SER A 306 1.57 -0.67 20.27
N HIS A 307 1.77 -0.86 18.96
CA HIS A 307 0.92 -0.27 17.93
C HIS A 307 -0.54 -0.67 18.12
N ARG A 308 -1.46 0.31 18.11
CA ARG A 308 -2.90 0.12 18.44
C ARG A 308 -3.58 -0.95 17.59
N LEU A 309 -3.23 -1.06 16.31
CA LEU A 309 -3.80 -2.07 15.40
C LEU A 309 -3.19 -3.47 15.59
N LEU A 310 -2.01 -3.62 16.18
CA LEU A 310 -1.33 -4.90 16.33
C LEU A 310 -1.50 -5.52 17.72
N ALA A 311 -1.65 -4.69 18.76
CA ALA A 311 -1.62 -5.09 20.16
C ALA A 311 -2.62 -6.21 20.52
N ALA A 312 -3.83 -6.18 19.94
CA ALA A 312 -4.88 -7.16 20.22
C ALA A 312 -4.64 -8.53 19.55
N SER A 313 -3.87 -8.57 18.46
CA SER A 313 -3.62 -9.78 17.66
C SER A 313 -2.27 -10.43 17.90
N LEU A 314 -1.35 -9.75 18.58
CA LEU A 314 -0.03 -10.25 18.95
C LEU A 314 0.10 -10.31 20.47
N ASP A 315 0.02 -11.51 21.05
CA ASP A 315 0.21 -11.70 22.49
C ASP A 315 1.68 -11.41 22.89
N PRO A 316 1.95 -10.86 24.09
CA PRO A 316 3.34 -10.72 24.57
C PRO A 316 4.13 -12.03 24.57
N ALA A 317 3.47 -13.17 24.81
CA ALA A 317 4.09 -14.50 24.80
C ALA A 317 4.44 -14.97 23.36
N ASP A 318 3.85 -14.39 22.32
CA ASP A 318 4.07 -14.72 20.93
C ASP A 318 5.08 -13.74 20.24
N LEU A 319 5.65 -12.82 21.00
CA LEU A 319 6.71 -11.91 20.56
C LEU A 319 8.08 -12.44 20.99
N HIS A 320 8.80 -13.03 20.06
CA HIS A 320 10.06 -13.75 20.31
C HIS A 320 11.27 -13.04 19.67
N THR A 321 12.44 -13.50 20.08
CA THR A 321 13.73 -13.20 19.42
C THR A 321 14.65 -14.40 19.50
N VAL A 322 15.48 -14.60 18.47
CA VAL A 322 16.59 -15.56 18.47
C VAL A 322 17.93 -14.87 18.33
N ILE A 323 17.92 -13.54 18.16
CA ILE A 323 19.08 -12.66 18.17
C ILE A 323 18.84 -11.50 19.14
N GLY A 324 19.89 -11.03 19.82
CA GLY A 324 19.75 -9.98 20.81
C GLY A 324 18.84 -10.36 21.98
N THR A 325 18.21 -9.36 22.63
CA THR A 325 17.45 -9.54 23.89
C THR A 325 15.97 -9.22 23.80
N SER A 326 15.50 -8.63 22.70
CA SER A 326 14.12 -8.16 22.54
C SER A 326 13.58 -8.52 21.16
N GLY A 327 12.30 -8.88 21.08
CA GLY A 327 11.56 -9.05 19.82
C GLY A 327 11.01 -7.73 19.25
N PHE A 328 11.26 -6.59 19.89
CA PHE A 328 10.78 -5.29 19.44
C PHE A 328 11.51 -4.82 18.18
N ASP A 329 10.76 -4.24 17.26
CA ASP A 329 11.27 -3.68 16.02
C ASP A 329 11.69 -2.22 16.20
N THR A 330 12.92 -1.89 15.80
CA THR A 330 13.44 -0.51 15.78
C THR A 330 13.72 0.01 14.37
N GLN A 331 13.53 -0.84 13.35
CA GLN A 331 13.76 -0.48 11.95
C GLN A 331 12.46 -0.18 11.18
N GLY A 332 11.33 -0.72 11.64
CA GLY A 332 10.00 -0.51 11.06
C GLY A 332 9.62 -1.52 10.00
N HIS A 333 10.55 -2.26 9.40
CA HIS A 333 10.25 -3.21 8.33
C HIS A 333 9.32 -4.33 8.82
N GLY A 334 9.68 -5.02 9.91
CA GLY A 334 8.87 -6.10 10.45
C GLY A 334 7.50 -5.63 10.93
N THR A 335 7.40 -4.42 11.50
CA THR A 335 6.12 -3.84 11.92
C THR A 335 5.22 -3.56 10.72
N ALA A 336 5.76 -2.99 9.65
CA ALA A 336 5.01 -2.73 8.43
C ALA A 336 4.54 -4.03 7.76
N MET A 337 5.41 -5.04 7.68
CA MET A 337 5.04 -6.36 7.15
C MET A 337 4.00 -7.06 8.03
N ALA A 338 4.04 -6.90 9.36
CA ALA A 338 3.05 -7.45 10.28
C ALA A 338 1.66 -6.83 10.05
N GLY A 339 1.58 -5.52 9.78
CA GLY A 339 0.33 -4.87 9.40
C GLY A 339 -0.28 -5.47 8.14
N LEU A 340 0.51 -5.60 7.08
CA LEU A 340 0.06 -6.25 5.83
C LEU A 340 -0.31 -7.72 6.01
N ALA A 341 0.43 -8.45 6.85
CA ALA A 341 0.15 -9.86 7.14
C ALA A 341 -1.13 -10.06 7.97
N LEU A 342 -1.59 -9.03 8.67
CA LEU A 342 -2.81 -9.08 9.48
C LEU A 342 -4.03 -8.53 8.73
N TYR A 343 -3.88 -7.39 8.08
CA TYR A 343 -4.99 -6.63 7.48
C TYR A 343 -4.99 -6.63 5.94
N GLY A 344 -3.84 -6.78 5.30
CA GLY A 344 -3.61 -6.29 3.94
C GLY A 344 -3.37 -4.77 3.94
N PRO A 345 -3.48 -4.08 2.79
CA PRO A 345 -3.39 -2.62 2.72
C PRO A 345 -4.47 -1.95 3.57
N LEU A 346 -4.11 -0.90 4.30
CA LEU A 346 -4.99 -0.27 5.29
C LEU A 346 -5.93 0.80 4.69
N ASP A 347 -5.69 1.29 3.46
CA ASP A 347 -6.40 2.45 2.89
C ASP A 347 -7.93 2.33 2.96
N ASP A 348 -8.49 1.23 2.46
CA ASP A 348 -9.94 0.99 2.48
C ASP A 348 -10.48 0.77 3.90
N LEU A 349 -9.68 0.20 4.79
CA LEU A 349 -10.07 -0.04 6.17
C LEU A 349 -10.08 1.26 6.99
N LEU A 350 -9.12 2.15 6.77
CA LEU A 350 -9.03 3.45 7.44
C LEU A 350 -10.16 4.38 7.01
N THR A 351 -10.51 4.38 5.72
CA THR A 351 -11.59 5.24 5.20
C THR A 351 -12.99 4.64 5.32
N GLY A 352 -13.07 3.33 5.60
CA GLY A 352 -14.32 2.61 5.79
C GLY A 352 -14.95 2.83 7.17
N SER A 353 -16.24 2.49 7.33
CA SER A 353 -16.98 2.61 8.60
C SER A 353 -17.47 1.26 9.15
N GLY A 354 -17.29 0.16 8.44
CA GLY A 354 -17.72 -1.18 8.83
C GLY A 354 -16.85 -1.81 9.93
N GLY A 355 -17.40 -2.75 10.71
CA GLY A 355 -16.63 -3.58 11.63
C GLY A 355 -15.67 -4.49 10.88
N VAL A 356 -14.47 -4.70 11.39
CA VAL A 356 -13.42 -5.55 10.81
C VAL A 356 -13.23 -6.78 11.70
N GLN A 357 -13.60 -7.94 11.20
CA GLN A 357 -13.41 -9.21 11.90
C GLN A 357 -12.13 -9.89 11.42
N LEU A 358 -11.18 -10.10 12.32
CA LEU A 358 -9.96 -10.86 12.02
C LEU A 358 -10.20 -12.36 12.27
N HIS A 359 -9.63 -13.20 11.42
CA HIS A 359 -9.77 -14.66 11.47
C HIS A 359 -8.46 -15.39 11.80
N HIS A 360 -7.36 -14.66 11.92
CA HIS A 360 -6.04 -15.17 12.31
C HIS A 360 -5.32 -14.17 13.19
N ARG A 361 -4.23 -14.60 13.80
CA ARG A 361 -3.40 -13.84 14.73
C ARG A 361 -2.01 -13.63 14.15
N LEU A 362 -1.19 -12.89 14.88
CA LEU A 362 0.24 -12.73 14.62
C LEU A 362 1.07 -13.45 15.67
N GLU A 363 2.20 -13.98 15.24
CA GLU A 363 3.36 -14.33 16.02
C GLU A 363 4.57 -13.65 15.39
N SER A 364 5.58 -13.30 16.14
CA SER A 364 6.78 -12.65 15.60
C SER A 364 8.03 -13.22 16.23
N VAL A 365 9.02 -13.49 15.40
CA VAL A 365 10.38 -13.82 15.85
C VAL A 365 11.35 -12.86 15.17
N ARG A 366 12.07 -12.08 15.96
CA ARG A 366 13.12 -11.25 15.43
C ARG A 366 14.34 -12.11 15.05
N VAL A 367 14.69 -12.06 13.76
CA VAL A 367 15.77 -12.82 13.14
C VAL A 367 16.84 -11.93 12.49
N LEU A 368 16.54 -10.63 12.37
CA LEU A 368 17.48 -9.61 11.87
C LEU A 368 17.90 -8.67 12.98
N PRO A 369 19.17 -8.17 12.95
CA PRO A 369 19.66 -7.25 13.96
C PRO A 369 18.94 -5.90 13.92
N ASN A 370 18.78 -5.27 15.07
CA ASN A 370 18.33 -3.88 15.17
C ASN A 370 19.48 -2.92 14.86
N SER A 371 19.15 -1.64 14.66
CA SER A 371 20.16 -0.60 14.41
C SER A 371 21.18 -0.54 15.55
N GLY A 372 22.47 -0.65 15.20
CA GLY A 372 23.58 -0.66 16.14
C GLY A 372 23.95 -2.05 16.71
N GLU A 373 23.21 -3.09 16.39
CA GLU A 373 23.61 -4.48 16.65
C GLU A 373 24.49 -5.02 15.51
N PRO A 374 25.39 -5.97 15.76
CA PRO A 374 26.20 -6.57 14.69
C PRO A 374 25.34 -7.39 13.73
N ASP A 375 25.68 -7.36 12.45
CA ASP A 375 25.01 -8.15 11.42
C ASP A 375 25.14 -9.67 11.69
N THR A 376 24.10 -10.41 11.35
CA THR A 376 24.12 -11.87 11.42
C THR A 376 25.04 -12.42 10.33
N ASP A 377 25.97 -13.29 10.70
CA ASP A 377 26.86 -13.95 9.73
C ASP A 377 25.99 -14.78 8.73
N PRO A 378 26.17 -14.62 7.41
CA PRO A 378 25.39 -15.39 6.42
C PRO A 378 25.46 -16.91 6.60
N ARG A 379 26.53 -17.43 7.22
CA ARG A 379 26.67 -18.85 7.56
C ARG A 379 25.67 -19.33 8.60
N ASP A 380 25.13 -18.40 9.42
CA ASP A 380 24.22 -18.71 10.52
C ASP A 380 22.73 -18.53 10.14
N TYR A 381 22.40 -18.02 8.94
CA TYR A 381 21.00 -17.79 8.53
C TYR A 381 20.13 -19.05 8.65
N GLY A 382 20.64 -20.20 8.22
CA GLY A 382 19.95 -21.47 8.40
C GLY A 382 19.66 -21.81 9.85
N THR A 383 20.67 -21.67 10.75
CA THR A 383 20.54 -21.94 12.17
C THR A 383 19.58 -20.99 12.87
N VAL A 384 19.66 -19.71 12.56
CA VAL A 384 18.73 -18.67 13.07
C VAL A 384 17.29 -19.00 12.67
N THR A 385 17.08 -19.44 11.43
CA THR A 385 15.73 -19.85 10.94
C THR A 385 15.20 -21.07 11.69
N VAL A 386 16.05 -22.08 11.94
CA VAL A 386 15.70 -23.26 12.74
C VAL A 386 15.32 -22.88 14.17
N ASP A 387 16.12 -22.02 14.81
CA ASP A 387 15.84 -21.52 16.17
C ASP A 387 14.53 -20.75 16.24
N ALA A 388 14.22 -19.94 15.23
CA ALA A 388 12.99 -19.18 15.16
C ALA A 388 11.74 -20.08 15.07
N VAL A 389 11.78 -21.09 14.21
CA VAL A 389 10.71 -22.08 14.07
C VAL A 389 10.54 -22.87 15.37
N ALA A 390 11.64 -23.39 15.94
CA ALA A 390 11.60 -24.15 17.19
C ALA A 390 11.04 -23.34 18.36
N ARG A 391 11.38 -22.03 18.43
CA ARG A 391 10.93 -21.16 19.50
C ARG A 391 9.41 -21.02 19.53
N THR A 392 8.79 -20.76 18.39
CA THR A 392 7.34 -20.59 18.29
C THR A 392 6.59 -21.88 18.55
N GLU A 393 7.05 -23.01 18.00
CA GLU A 393 6.41 -24.32 18.17
C GLU A 393 6.50 -24.86 19.61
N ALA A 394 7.60 -24.53 20.32
CA ALA A 394 7.75 -24.88 21.73
C ALA A 394 6.88 -24.03 22.67
N THR A 395 6.48 -22.84 22.25
CA THR A 395 5.71 -21.90 23.10
C THR A 395 4.22 -22.12 22.97
N THR A 396 3.69 -22.19 21.76
CA THR A 396 2.25 -22.28 21.52
C THR A 396 1.93 -23.33 20.47
N ARG A 397 1.01 -24.23 20.78
CA ARG A 397 0.54 -25.24 19.84
C ARG A 397 -0.65 -24.69 19.04
N ARG A 398 -0.36 -24.18 17.84
CA ARG A 398 -1.37 -23.73 16.85
C ARG A 398 -0.88 -23.94 15.43
N ARG A 399 -1.79 -23.87 14.46
CA ARG A 399 -1.42 -23.90 13.04
C ARG A 399 -0.82 -22.57 12.63
N ARG A 400 0.23 -22.62 11.80
CA ARG A 400 1.01 -21.43 11.40
C ARG A 400 1.27 -21.40 9.92
N VAL A 401 1.43 -20.14 9.43
CA VAL A 401 2.13 -19.81 8.20
C VAL A 401 3.40 -19.07 8.60
N PHE A 402 4.56 -19.55 8.21
CA PHE A 402 5.80 -18.83 8.43
C PHE A 402 6.01 -17.85 7.28
N CYS A 403 6.02 -16.57 7.59
CA CYS A 403 6.25 -15.46 6.67
C CYS A 403 7.70 -14.98 6.81
N MET A 404 8.49 -15.08 5.75
CA MET A 404 9.88 -14.64 5.69
C MET A 404 10.02 -13.59 4.57
N PRO A 405 9.70 -12.31 4.83
CA PRO A 405 9.78 -11.25 3.83
C PRO A 405 11.20 -10.66 3.77
N ILE A 406 12.20 -11.51 3.91
CA ILE A 406 13.62 -11.20 3.96
C ILE A 406 14.38 -12.10 2.98
N SER A 407 15.48 -11.57 2.44
CA SER A 407 16.30 -12.27 1.44
C SER A 407 17.73 -11.72 1.40
N THR A 408 18.60 -12.44 0.71
CA THR A 408 19.99 -12.04 0.44
C THR A 408 20.45 -12.61 -0.90
N ASP A 409 21.40 -11.95 -1.55
CA ASP A 409 21.96 -12.40 -2.81
C ASP A 409 22.53 -13.84 -2.74
N PRO A 410 22.23 -14.69 -3.71
CA PRO A 410 22.74 -16.05 -3.75
C PRO A 410 24.17 -16.08 -4.32
N ASP A 411 25.03 -16.94 -3.78
CA ASP A 411 26.34 -17.21 -4.37
C ASP A 411 26.25 -17.70 -5.83
N ARG A 412 25.19 -18.44 -6.15
CA ARG A 412 24.92 -19.00 -7.49
C ARG A 412 23.43 -19.06 -7.79
N PRO A 413 22.95 -18.35 -8.79
CA PRO A 413 21.53 -18.38 -9.16
C PRO A 413 21.03 -19.81 -9.44
N GLY A 414 19.92 -20.18 -8.83
CA GLY A 414 19.24 -21.47 -8.96
C GLY A 414 19.84 -22.61 -8.14
N VAL A 415 20.98 -22.44 -7.48
CA VAL A 415 21.57 -23.50 -6.64
C VAL A 415 21.18 -23.27 -5.18
N PRO A 416 20.31 -24.15 -4.58
CA PRO A 416 19.92 -23.98 -3.19
C PRO A 416 21.15 -23.93 -2.26
N THR A 417 21.20 -22.89 -1.45
CA THR A 417 22.24 -22.69 -0.45
C THR A 417 21.98 -23.55 0.78
N LEU A 418 22.80 -23.41 1.82
CA LEU A 418 22.50 -24.01 3.12
C LEU A 418 21.21 -23.46 3.70
N TRP A 419 20.95 -22.15 3.55
CA TRP A 419 19.71 -21.52 4.01
C TRP A 419 18.47 -22.03 3.28
N SER A 420 18.46 -22.04 1.94
CA SER A 420 17.37 -22.66 1.14
C SER A 420 17.15 -24.13 1.50
N SER A 421 18.24 -24.90 1.68
CA SER A 421 18.13 -26.32 2.07
C SER A 421 17.57 -26.49 3.49
N THR A 422 17.87 -25.57 4.40
CA THR A 422 17.28 -25.56 5.76
C THR A 422 15.78 -25.27 5.72
N VAL A 423 15.37 -24.29 4.92
CA VAL A 423 13.95 -23.98 4.70
C VAL A 423 13.22 -25.20 4.12
N ASP A 424 13.81 -25.89 3.15
CA ASP A 424 13.24 -27.13 2.58
C ASP A 424 13.13 -28.27 3.62
N ALA A 425 14.12 -28.43 4.48
CA ALA A 425 14.09 -29.45 5.55
C ALA A 425 13.01 -29.13 6.60
N LEU A 426 12.87 -27.86 6.99
CA LEU A 426 11.81 -27.41 7.90
C LEU A 426 10.42 -27.62 7.30
N ALA A 427 10.24 -27.29 6.01
CA ALA A 427 8.96 -27.41 5.32
C ALA A 427 8.50 -28.87 5.22
N VAL A 428 9.40 -29.83 4.96
CA VAL A 428 9.06 -31.24 4.84
C VAL A 428 8.81 -31.93 6.19
N GLY A 429 8.96 -31.22 7.31
CA GLY A 429 8.68 -31.76 8.65
C GLY A 429 9.84 -32.50 9.29
N THR A 430 11.09 -32.10 9.03
CA THR A 430 12.24 -32.61 9.77
C THR A 430 12.19 -32.12 11.22
N ASP A 431 12.39 -33.05 12.17
CA ASP A 431 12.45 -32.75 13.60
C ASP A 431 13.68 -31.91 13.95
N ILE A 432 13.47 -30.94 14.82
CA ILE A 432 14.49 -30.06 15.34
C ILE A 432 14.95 -30.64 16.68
N VAL A 433 16.11 -31.25 16.69
CA VAL A 433 16.72 -31.78 17.91
C VAL A 433 17.85 -30.88 18.34
N ARG A 434 17.87 -30.45 19.61
CA ARG A 434 18.95 -29.70 20.23
C ARG A 434 19.81 -30.64 21.06
N ASP A 435 21.09 -30.78 20.71
CA ASP A 435 22.09 -31.48 21.49
C ASP A 435 23.10 -30.46 22.05
N GLY A 436 22.95 -30.12 23.32
CA GLY A 436 23.77 -29.07 23.96
C GLY A 436 23.51 -27.71 23.33
N GLU A 437 24.57 -27.04 22.87
CA GLU A 437 24.51 -25.78 22.13
C GLU A 437 24.35 -25.95 20.61
N GLN A 438 24.44 -27.20 20.13
CA GLN A 438 24.33 -27.51 18.69
C GLN A 438 22.91 -27.85 18.31
N LEU A 439 22.43 -27.21 17.27
CA LEU A 439 21.18 -27.54 16.59
C LEU A 439 21.46 -28.61 15.55
N GLN A 440 20.67 -29.69 15.56
CA GLN A 440 20.75 -30.71 14.57
C GLN A 440 19.37 -30.97 13.95
N LEU A 441 19.27 -30.89 12.64
CA LEU A 441 18.14 -31.41 11.86
C LEU A 441 18.42 -32.86 11.52
N LEU A 442 17.94 -33.80 12.35
CA LEU A 442 18.50 -35.16 12.34
C LEU A 442 17.58 -36.27 11.92
N THR A 443 16.27 -36.10 11.99
CA THR A 443 15.36 -37.22 11.82
C THR A 443 14.87 -37.34 10.39
N ALA A 444 14.25 -38.48 10.10
CA ALA A 444 13.45 -38.65 8.90
C ALA A 444 12.29 -37.62 8.94
N PRO A 445 11.88 -37.07 7.78
CA PRO A 445 10.73 -36.22 7.71
C PRO A 445 9.48 -36.85 8.32
N ASP A 446 8.78 -36.11 9.16
CA ASP A 446 7.45 -36.47 9.64
C ASP A 446 6.42 -35.59 8.87
N PRO A 447 5.57 -36.21 8.04
CA PRO A 447 4.54 -35.45 7.33
C PRO A 447 3.59 -34.66 8.24
N GLU A 448 3.36 -35.10 9.48
CA GLU A 448 2.50 -34.37 10.44
C GLU A 448 3.17 -33.10 10.99
N ALA A 449 4.50 -33.02 10.91
CA ALA A 449 5.28 -31.84 11.30
C ALA A 449 5.63 -30.92 10.12
N SER A 450 5.03 -31.12 8.94
CA SER A 450 5.29 -30.27 7.78
C SER A 450 4.76 -28.84 7.98
N ARG A 451 5.46 -27.86 7.38
CA ARG A 451 5.24 -26.43 7.60
C ARG A 451 5.08 -25.67 6.28
N LEU A 452 4.16 -24.74 6.25
CA LEU A 452 4.04 -23.77 5.15
C LEU A 452 4.97 -22.58 5.41
N ILE A 453 5.95 -22.40 4.53
CA ILE A 453 6.90 -21.28 4.58
C ILE A 453 6.75 -20.49 3.30
N ILE A 454 6.51 -19.18 3.44
CA ILE A 454 6.33 -18.23 2.34
C ILE A 454 7.48 -17.22 2.39
N VAL A 455 8.16 -17.03 1.26
CA VAL A 455 9.41 -16.24 1.18
C VAL A 455 9.34 -15.19 0.07
N ALA A 456 9.98 -14.07 0.29
CA ALA A 456 10.13 -13.01 -0.71
C ALA A 456 11.14 -13.41 -1.79
N ALA A 457 10.84 -13.07 -3.05
CA ALA A 457 11.74 -13.37 -4.17
C ALA A 457 13.04 -12.54 -4.17
N GLY A 458 13.06 -11.46 -3.41
CA GLY A 458 14.15 -10.48 -3.39
C GLY A 458 13.85 -9.26 -4.26
N ASN A 459 14.63 -8.20 -4.08
CA ASN A 459 14.40 -6.90 -4.70
C ASN A 459 15.61 -6.49 -5.55
N VAL A 460 15.36 -5.71 -6.62
CA VAL A 460 16.43 -5.13 -7.43
C VAL A 460 17.20 -4.07 -6.62
N ASP A 461 18.50 -3.94 -6.90
CA ASP A 461 19.37 -2.99 -6.20
C ASP A 461 19.34 -1.58 -6.81
N VAL A 462 18.97 -1.47 -8.08
CA VAL A 462 19.00 -0.22 -8.86
C VAL A 462 17.76 -0.11 -9.73
N TYR A 463 17.16 1.09 -9.78
CA TYR A 463 16.05 1.37 -10.69
C TYR A 463 16.55 2.00 -11.98
N THR A 464 15.98 1.55 -13.09
CA THR A 464 16.23 2.07 -14.44
C THR A 464 14.90 2.25 -15.18
N THR A 465 14.88 3.07 -16.24
CA THR A 465 13.70 3.23 -17.08
C THR A 465 13.32 1.95 -17.83
N ASP A 466 14.25 1.02 -18.03
CA ASP A 466 14.01 -0.35 -18.49
C ASP A 466 14.00 -1.32 -17.30
N HIS A 467 13.04 -1.14 -16.40
CA HIS A 467 12.89 -1.96 -15.19
C HIS A 467 12.76 -3.45 -15.49
N ARG A 468 12.22 -3.81 -16.67
CA ARG A 468 12.07 -5.20 -17.08
C ARG A 468 13.41 -5.89 -17.29
N THR A 469 14.30 -5.28 -18.04
CA THR A 469 15.64 -5.83 -18.27
C THR A 469 16.40 -5.92 -16.94
N GLU A 470 16.24 -4.94 -16.06
CA GLU A 470 16.85 -4.97 -14.73
C GLU A 470 16.31 -6.16 -13.90
N SER A 471 15.01 -6.36 -13.84
CA SER A 471 14.39 -7.52 -13.17
C SER A 471 14.83 -8.85 -13.78
N ASP A 472 14.91 -8.95 -15.11
CA ASP A 472 15.29 -10.18 -15.82
C ASP A 472 16.77 -10.55 -15.61
N THR A 473 17.63 -9.57 -15.37
CA THR A 473 19.07 -9.75 -15.06
C THR A 473 19.37 -9.86 -13.57
N SER A 474 18.36 -9.67 -12.71
CA SER A 474 18.45 -9.83 -11.26
C SER A 474 17.84 -11.17 -10.84
N ALA A 475 18.68 -12.11 -10.40
CA ALA A 475 18.22 -13.46 -10.01
C ALA A 475 17.44 -13.44 -8.70
N VAL A 476 16.43 -14.30 -8.57
CA VAL A 476 15.74 -14.57 -7.30
C VAL A 476 16.76 -14.85 -6.20
N GLU A 477 16.60 -14.22 -5.07
CA GLU A 477 17.47 -14.26 -3.91
C GLU A 477 17.29 -15.52 -3.05
N ASP A 478 18.14 -15.70 -2.08
CA ASP A 478 18.08 -16.75 -1.08
C ASP A 478 17.32 -16.26 0.16
N PRO A 479 16.42 -17.02 0.81
CA PRO A 479 16.18 -18.46 0.62
C PRO A 479 15.08 -18.79 -0.40
N ALA A 480 14.65 -17.87 -1.25
CA ALA A 480 13.56 -18.11 -2.20
C ALA A 480 13.91 -19.12 -3.32
N GLN A 481 15.15 -19.59 -3.38
CA GLN A 481 15.57 -20.70 -4.22
C GLN A 481 15.13 -22.08 -3.67
N ALA A 482 14.55 -22.15 -2.46
CA ALA A 482 14.02 -23.35 -1.85
C ALA A 482 12.91 -23.97 -2.70
N TRP A 483 12.86 -25.32 -2.74
CA TRP A 483 11.88 -26.04 -3.53
C TRP A 483 10.51 -26.14 -2.85
N ASN A 484 10.50 -26.27 -1.51
CA ASN A 484 9.29 -26.46 -0.73
C ASN A 484 8.63 -25.16 -0.30
N ALA A 485 9.38 -24.05 -0.24
CA ALA A 485 8.82 -22.75 0.08
C ALA A 485 7.94 -22.22 -1.08
N LEU A 486 6.93 -21.44 -0.74
CA LEU A 486 6.20 -20.60 -1.69
C LEU A 486 6.95 -19.29 -1.89
N THR A 487 7.47 -19.08 -3.08
CA THR A 487 8.21 -17.85 -3.42
C THR A 487 7.28 -16.82 -4.06
N VAL A 488 7.23 -15.63 -3.47
CA VAL A 488 6.35 -14.53 -3.91
C VAL A 488 7.18 -13.40 -4.49
N SER A 489 6.86 -12.99 -5.72
CA SER A 489 7.36 -11.79 -6.39
C SER A 489 6.30 -10.68 -6.36
N ALA A 490 6.62 -9.53 -6.93
CA ALA A 490 5.71 -8.39 -6.95
C ALA A 490 5.24 -8.05 -8.37
N HIS A 491 3.94 -7.78 -8.51
CA HIS A 491 3.35 -7.02 -9.60
C HIS A 491 2.78 -5.72 -9.06
N THR A 492 2.26 -4.86 -9.92
CA THR A 492 1.59 -3.64 -9.45
C THR A 492 0.38 -3.24 -10.27
N ASP A 493 -0.67 -2.82 -9.57
CA ASP A 493 -1.82 -2.11 -10.13
C ASP A 493 -1.79 -0.60 -9.80
N LEU A 494 -0.82 -0.15 -8.99
CA LEU A 494 -0.67 1.22 -8.52
C LEU A 494 0.01 2.07 -9.60
N ILE A 495 -0.75 2.96 -10.24
CA ILE A 495 -0.30 3.84 -11.34
C ILE A 495 -0.72 5.29 -11.16
N SER A 496 -1.23 5.67 -9.98
CA SER A 496 -1.67 7.03 -9.69
C SER A 496 -0.50 8.03 -9.78
N THR A 497 -0.80 9.25 -10.22
CA THR A 497 0.18 10.34 -10.27
C THR A 497 -0.08 11.34 -9.16
N PRO A 498 0.96 11.84 -8.48
CA PRO A 498 0.81 12.82 -7.41
C PRO A 498 0.19 14.14 -7.90
N VAL A 499 -0.54 14.81 -7.00
CA VAL A 499 -1.00 16.20 -7.23
C VAL A 499 0.06 17.21 -6.81
N ASP A 500 1.06 16.80 -6.03
CA ASP A 500 2.17 17.64 -5.62
C ASP A 500 2.92 18.18 -6.85
N PRO A 501 3.06 19.51 -6.99
CA PRO A 501 3.76 20.15 -8.11
C PRO A 501 5.22 19.71 -8.29
N ASP A 502 5.89 19.25 -7.26
CA ASP A 502 7.26 18.74 -7.34
C ASP A 502 7.35 17.45 -8.17
N PHE A 503 6.24 16.72 -8.27
CA PHE A 503 6.10 15.53 -9.11
C PHE A 503 5.23 15.75 -10.37
N ALA A 504 4.97 16.99 -10.79
CA ALA A 504 4.01 17.32 -11.86
C ALA A 504 4.28 16.62 -13.21
N SER A 505 5.54 16.23 -13.49
CA SER A 505 5.94 15.52 -14.73
C SER A 505 6.30 14.04 -14.49
N TRP A 506 6.15 13.58 -13.25
CA TRP A 506 6.52 12.21 -12.90
C TRP A 506 5.38 11.25 -13.19
N THR A 507 5.74 10.01 -13.50
CA THR A 507 4.81 8.92 -13.82
C THR A 507 5.21 7.65 -13.10
N ALA A 508 4.27 6.71 -12.99
CA ALA A 508 4.58 5.36 -12.54
C ALA A 508 5.49 4.65 -13.54
N LEU A 509 6.53 3.97 -13.06
CA LEU A 509 7.55 3.31 -13.88
C LEU A 509 6.99 2.05 -14.58
N ALA A 510 6.24 1.22 -13.88
CA ALA A 510 5.54 0.07 -14.44
C ALA A 510 4.08 0.42 -14.76
N GLY A 511 3.54 -0.14 -15.83
CA GLY A 511 2.13 -0.06 -16.19
C GLY A 511 1.25 -0.94 -15.29
N LYS A 512 -0.06 -0.68 -15.31
CA LYS A 512 -1.03 -1.45 -14.53
C LYS A 512 -1.00 -2.94 -14.89
N GLY A 513 -0.86 -3.79 -13.88
CA GLY A 513 -0.82 -5.25 -14.01
C GLY A 513 0.52 -5.80 -14.50
N GLU A 514 1.55 -4.98 -14.66
CA GLU A 514 2.89 -5.40 -15.03
C GLU A 514 3.70 -5.88 -13.82
N LEU A 515 4.90 -6.42 -14.09
CA LEU A 515 5.88 -6.73 -13.05
C LEU A 515 6.26 -5.44 -12.31
N SER A 516 6.22 -5.49 -11.00
CA SER A 516 6.69 -4.36 -10.19
C SER A 516 8.20 -4.13 -10.42
N PRO A 517 8.64 -2.86 -10.50
CA PRO A 517 10.05 -2.55 -10.66
C PRO A 517 10.96 -3.07 -9.53
N HIS A 518 10.37 -3.45 -8.42
CA HIS A 518 11.09 -4.05 -7.30
C HIS A 518 11.48 -5.52 -7.51
N SER A 519 10.85 -6.22 -8.47
CA SER A 519 10.89 -7.67 -8.58
C SER A 519 12.18 -8.22 -9.17
N ARG A 520 12.58 -9.40 -8.70
CA ARG A 520 13.59 -10.26 -9.32
C ARG A 520 12.95 -11.47 -10.01
N THR A 521 13.67 -12.11 -10.92
CA THR A 521 13.18 -13.25 -11.73
C THR A 521 14.11 -14.46 -11.66
N SER A 522 13.64 -15.65 -12.11
CA SER A 522 14.50 -16.82 -12.20
C SER A 522 14.99 -17.12 -13.63
N LEU A 523 15.03 -16.12 -14.52
CA LEU A 523 15.52 -16.28 -15.90
C LEU A 523 16.97 -16.71 -15.95
N LEU A 524 17.79 -16.31 -14.99
CA LEU A 524 19.20 -16.71 -14.86
C LEU A 524 19.37 -18.13 -14.29
N PHE A 525 18.31 -18.80 -13.86
CA PHE A 525 18.38 -20.20 -13.45
C PHE A 525 18.58 -21.11 -14.65
N GLY A 526 19.30 -22.23 -14.49
CA GLY A 526 19.45 -23.21 -15.55
C GLY A 526 18.10 -23.82 -15.96
N LYS A 527 17.73 -23.70 -17.22
CA LYS A 527 16.37 -24.00 -17.75
C LYS A 527 15.87 -25.44 -17.56
N ARG A 528 16.73 -26.38 -17.22
CA ARG A 528 16.37 -27.82 -17.19
C ARG A 528 16.51 -28.50 -15.85
N THR A 529 16.90 -27.80 -14.79
CA THR A 529 17.32 -28.42 -13.53
C THR A 529 16.61 -27.85 -12.32
N TRP A 530 16.17 -26.61 -12.37
CA TRP A 530 15.66 -25.88 -11.22
C TRP A 530 14.18 -25.60 -11.31
N PRO A 531 13.47 -25.46 -10.15
CA PRO A 531 12.07 -25.09 -10.13
C PRO A 531 11.81 -23.77 -10.84
N ILE A 532 10.57 -23.59 -11.26
CA ILE A 532 10.07 -22.29 -11.73
C ILE A 532 9.92 -21.43 -10.47
N LYS A 533 10.59 -20.30 -10.44
CA LYS A 533 10.47 -19.26 -9.41
C LYS A 533 10.40 -17.88 -10.08
N PRO A 534 9.66 -16.91 -9.49
CA PRO A 534 8.76 -17.08 -8.33
C PRO A 534 7.63 -18.07 -8.64
N ASP A 535 6.92 -18.53 -7.61
CA ASP A 535 5.73 -19.37 -7.80
C ASP A 535 4.51 -18.51 -8.21
N ILE A 536 4.35 -17.35 -7.59
CA ILE A 536 3.28 -16.37 -7.82
C ILE A 536 3.79 -14.93 -7.67
N CYS A 537 2.98 -13.97 -8.14
CA CYS A 537 3.12 -12.54 -7.82
C CYS A 537 1.97 -12.07 -6.94
N PHE A 538 2.19 -10.95 -6.22
CA PHE A 538 1.15 -10.20 -5.54
C PHE A 538 1.46 -8.70 -5.57
N GLU A 539 0.53 -7.82 -5.14
CA GLU A 539 0.78 -6.37 -5.17
C GLU A 539 1.98 -5.99 -4.29
N GLY A 540 2.98 -5.37 -4.87
CA GLY A 540 4.19 -4.95 -4.18
C GLY A 540 4.56 -3.49 -4.42
N GLY A 541 3.64 -2.69 -4.95
CA GLY A 541 3.90 -1.28 -5.22
C GLY A 541 4.68 -1.02 -6.51
N ASN A 542 4.88 0.26 -6.78
CA ASN A 542 5.52 0.78 -7.98
C ASN A 542 6.55 1.86 -7.61
N VAL A 543 7.31 2.30 -8.58
CA VAL A 543 8.30 3.37 -8.46
C VAL A 543 7.82 4.57 -9.25
N LEU A 544 7.92 5.77 -8.68
CA LEU A 544 7.65 7.01 -9.39
C LEU A 544 8.94 7.48 -10.08
N THR A 545 8.86 7.94 -11.34
CA THR A 545 10.03 8.35 -12.13
C THR A 545 9.77 9.63 -12.91
N ASP A 546 10.84 10.43 -13.12
CA ASP A 546 10.86 11.58 -14.01
C ASP A 546 11.06 11.18 -15.50
N GLY A 547 11.17 9.87 -15.78
CA GLY A 547 11.43 9.33 -17.11
C GLY A 547 12.90 9.40 -17.52
N ALA A 548 13.83 9.84 -16.67
CA ALA A 548 15.27 9.93 -16.94
C ALA A 548 16.11 9.23 -15.86
N THR A 549 16.48 9.92 -14.80
CA THR A 549 17.37 9.40 -13.75
C THR A 549 16.77 9.56 -12.34
N GLY A 550 15.65 10.26 -12.21
CA GLY A 550 14.95 10.44 -10.95
C GLY A 550 14.01 9.27 -10.67
N PHE A 551 14.16 8.65 -9.52
CA PHE A 551 13.30 7.56 -9.03
C PHE A 551 12.92 7.82 -7.57
N HIS A 552 11.63 7.68 -7.26
CA HIS A 552 11.12 7.71 -5.89
C HIS A 552 10.48 6.35 -5.58
N GLU A 553 11.21 5.54 -4.82
CA GLU A 553 10.89 4.12 -4.60
C GLU A 553 9.73 3.86 -3.63
N ARG A 554 9.41 4.83 -2.76
CA ARG A 554 8.40 4.69 -1.69
C ARG A 554 7.42 5.85 -1.67
N HIS A 555 6.98 6.30 -2.85
CA HIS A 555 5.93 7.31 -2.87
C HIS A 555 4.63 6.72 -2.32
N PRO A 556 3.94 7.40 -1.37
CA PRO A 556 2.74 6.86 -0.71
C PRO A 556 1.64 6.40 -1.67
N LEU A 557 1.39 7.12 -2.77
CA LEU A 557 0.41 6.73 -3.81
C LEU A 557 0.74 5.44 -4.55
N LEU A 558 2.01 5.04 -4.58
CA LEU A 558 2.52 3.87 -5.29
C LEU A 558 3.02 2.78 -4.35
N SER A 559 2.67 2.88 -3.08
CA SER A 559 3.02 1.94 -2.01
C SER A 559 1.76 1.50 -1.25
N LEU A 560 1.89 0.47 -0.45
CA LEU A 560 0.82 -0.10 0.36
C LEU A 560 0.85 0.53 1.76
N ARG A 561 -0.28 1.02 2.22
CA ARG A 561 -0.41 1.57 3.57
C ARG A 561 -0.33 0.49 4.61
N SER A 562 0.51 0.66 5.63
CA SER A 562 0.67 -0.28 6.72
C SER A 562 1.01 0.40 8.05
N THR A 563 1.24 -0.42 9.08
CA THR A 563 1.57 0.03 10.44
C THR A 563 3.02 0.46 10.56
N GLY A 564 3.27 1.64 11.15
CA GLY A 564 4.59 2.21 11.42
C GLY A 564 5.08 1.92 12.85
N ILE A 565 6.31 2.36 13.18
CA ILE A 565 6.92 2.19 14.51
C ILE A 565 6.96 3.45 15.36
N HIS A 566 6.71 4.62 14.76
CA HIS A 566 6.81 5.89 15.46
C HIS A 566 5.55 6.21 16.22
N ASN A 567 5.70 6.69 17.46
CA ASN A 567 4.54 7.09 18.29
C ASN A 567 3.77 8.29 17.72
N ASP A 568 4.43 9.09 16.88
CA ASP A 568 3.86 10.28 16.25
C ASP A 568 3.40 10.03 14.80
N LEU A 569 3.72 8.86 14.21
CA LEU A 569 3.34 8.44 12.86
C LEU A 569 3.10 6.92 12.86
N GLU A 570 1.87 6.52 13.17
CA GLU A 570 1.50 5.10 13.24
C GLU A 570 1.29 4.44 11.88
N LEU A 571 1.24 5.21 10.80
CA LEU A 571 1.13 4.71 9.43
C LEU A 571 2.45 4.84 8.69
N THR A 572 2.67 3.93 7.74
CA THR A 572 3.84 3.95 6.85
C THR A 572 3.52 3.34 5.50
N SER A 573 4.31 3.71 4.51
CA SER A 573 4.31 3.10 3.18
C SER A 573 5.19 1.85 3.14
N ALA A 574 4.65 0.75 2.64
CA ALA A 574 5.33 -0.53 2.44
C ALA A 574 5.25 -0.95 0.97
N ASN A 575 6.33 -1.54 0.45
CA ASN A 575 6.38 -2.00 -0.95
C ASN A 575 7.30 -3.21 -1.13
N ALA A 576 7.61 -3.52 -2.36
CA ALA A 576 8.52 -4.57 -2.80
C ALA A 576 8.00 -6.01 -2.57
N THR A 577 8.85 -6.99 -2.81
CA THR A 577 8.46 -8.41 -2.67
C THR A 577 8.18 -8.81 -1.23
N SER A 578 8.68 -8.06 -0.26
CA SER A 578 8.35 -8.24 1.16
C SER A 578 6.87 -7.94 1.43
N ALA A 579 6.35 -6.82 0.90
CA ALA A 579 4.94 -6.46 1.04
C ALA A 579 4.01 -7.47 0.34
N ALA A 580 4.39 -7.94 -0.84
CA ALA A 580 3.68 -9.01 -1.55
C ALA A 580 3.63 -10.31 -0.73
N THR A 581 4.75 -10.70 -0.11
CA THR A 581 4.89 -11.92 0.71
C THR A 581 4.03 -11.86 1.97
N ALA A 582 3.99 -10.71 2.64
CA ALA A 582 3.16 -10.50 3.83
C ALA A 582 1.67 -10.67 3.53
N GLN A 583 1.19 -10.09 2.43
CA GLN A 583 -0.21 -10.21 2.00
C GLN A 583 -0.59 -11.65 1.60
N VAL A 584 0.28 -12.36 0.88
CA VAL A 584 0.06 -13.79 0.54
C VAL A 584 0.01 -14.64 1.82
N SER A 585 0.84 -14.32 2.82
CA SER A 585 0.80 -15.02 4.12
C SER A 585 -0.52 -14.78 4.86
N ARG A 586 -1.12 -13.59 4.73
CA ARG A 586 -2.48 -13.31 5.22
C ARG A 586 -3.51 -14.24 4.55
N ILE A 587 -3.50 -14.35 3.21
CA ILE A 587 -4.44 -15.22 2.48
C ILE A 587 -4.25 -16.69 2.88
N ALA A 588 -3.00 -17.13 3.07
CA ALA A 588 -2.70 -18.47 3.55
C ALA A 588 -3.27 -18.73 4.97
N ALA A 589 -3.15 -17.77 5.88
CA ALA A 589 -3.71 -17.90 7.23
C ALA A 589 -5.25 -17.90 7.22
N LEU A 590 -5.88 -17.07 6.38
CA LEU A 590 -7.32 -17.10 6.14
C LEU A 590 -7.77 -18.46 5.58
N THR A 591 -6.98 -19.05 4.68
CA THR A 591 -7.26 -20.39 4.14
C THR A 591 -7.21 -21.45 5.23
N ILE A 592 -6.25 -21.40 6.16
CA ILE A 592 -6.18 -22.30 7.32
C ILE A 592 -7.40 -22.11 8.23
N ALA A 593 -7.83 -20.87 8.46
CA ALA A 593 -8.99 -20.58 9.30
C ALA A 593 -10.29 -21.12 8.68
N HIS A 594 -10.42 -21.06 7.36
CA HIS A 594 -11.59 -21.51 6.62
C HIS A 594 -11.63 -23.03 6.40
N TYR A 595 -10.43 -23.63 6.13
CA TYR A 595 -10.25 -25.06 5.88
C TYR A 595 -9.21 -25.65 6.83
N PRO A 596 -9.55 -25.91 8.09
CA PRO A 596 -8.59 -26.36 9.10
C PRO A 596 -8.02 -27.76 8.83
N GLU A 597 -8.64 -28.56 7.94
CA GLU A 597 -8.18 -29.88 7.53
C GLU A 597 -7.13 -29.86 6.41
N TYR A 598 -6.89 -28.72 5.74
CA TYR A 598 -5.93 -28.65 4.64
C TYR A 598 -4.49 -28.68 5.14
N TRP A 599 -3.67 -29.50 4.46
CA TRP A 599 -2.24 -29.63 4.73
C TRP A 599 -1.45 -28.42 4.19
N PRO A 600 -0.24 -28.18 4.68
CA PRO A 600 0.65 -27.14 4.14
C PRO A 600 0.85 -27.25 2.62
N GLU A 601 1.02 -28.48 2.11
CA GLU A 601 1.13 -28.79 0.68
C GLU A 601 -0.13 -28.35 -0.09
N THR A 602 -1.31 -28.54 0.51
CA THR A 602 -2.60 -28.16 -0.09
C THR A 602 -2.74 -26.66 -0.18
N ILE A 603 -2.42 -25.95 0.90
CA ILE A 603 -2.54 -24.48 0.93
C ILE A 603 -1.56 -23.86 -0.05
N ARG A 604 -0.30 -24.32 -0.09
CA ARG A 604 0.69 -23.91 -1.09
C ARG A 604 0.19 -24.16 -2.51
N GLY A 605 -0.32 -25.36 -2.77
CA GLY A 605 -0.86 -25.71 -4.08
C GLY A 605 -2.06 -24.85 -4.47
N LEU A 606 -2.96 -24.57 -3.53
CA LEU A 606 -4.18 -23.80 -3.76
C LEU A 606 -3.89 -22.31 -4.07
N LEU A 607 -2.94 -21.69 -3.36
CA LEU A 607 -2.50 -20.32 -3.66
C LEU A 607 -1.97 -20.19 -5.09
N VAL A 608 -1.17 -21.18 -5.54
CA VAL A 608 -0.64 -21.19 -6.91
C VAL A 608 -1.73 -21.57 -7.92
N HIS A 609 -2.61 -22.50 -7.57
CA HIS A 609 -3.72 -22.91 -8.43
C HIS A 609 -4.72 -21.79 -8.72
N ALA A 610 -5.02 -20.97 -7.70
CA ALA A 610 -5.93 -19.84 -7.79
C ALA A 610 -5.34 -18.63 -8.54
N ALA A 611 -4.02 -18.62 -8.75
CA ALA A 611 -3.33 -17.52 -9.43
C ALA A 611 -3.73 -17.45 -10.91
N GLU A 612 -3.96 -16.24 -11.39
CA GLU A 612 -4.23 -15.92 -12.78
C GLU A 612 -3.35 -14.78 -13.26
N TRP A 613 -2.99 -14.78 -14.53
CA TRP A 613 -2.21 -13.71 -15.14
C TRP A 613 -3.06 -12.48 -15.36
N THR A 614 -2.51 -11.32 -15.03
CA THR A 614 -3.14 -10.01 -15.30
C THR A 614 -3.33 -9.81 -16.82
N PRO A 615 -4.17 -8.88 -17.24
CA PRO A 615 -4.30 -8.56 -18.67
C PRO A 615 -2.97 -8.21 -19.33
N ALA A 616 -2.06 -7.48 -18.65
CA ALA A 616 -0.73 -7.14 -19.15
C ALA A 616 0.14 -8.39 -19.35
N MET A 617 0.22 -9.26 -18.34
CA MET A 617 0.95 -10.54 -18.42
C MET A 617 0.37 -11.47 -19.49
N ARG A 618 -0.96 -11.49 -19.66
CA ARG A 618 -1.67 -12.31 -20.65
C ARG A 618 -1.37 -11.84 -22.07
N ALA A 619 -1.29 -10.54 -22.29
CA ALA A 619 -0.90 -9.99 -23.59
C ALA A 619 0.50 -10.44 -24.02
N GLU A 620 1.43 -10.55 -23.06
CA GLU A 620 2.77 -11.12 -23.34
C GLU A 620 2.71 -12.61 -23.66
N LEU A 621 1.86 -13.37 -22.92
CA LEU A 621 1.65 -14.79 -23.19
C LEU A 621 1.14 -15.02 -24.60
N ASP A 622 0.13 -14.25 -25.01
CA ASP A 622 -0.49 -14.35 -26.34
C ASP A 622 0.54 -14.05 -27.46
N ALA A 623 1.45 -13.09 -27.21
CA ALA A 623 2.53 -12.76 -28.13
C ALA A 623 3.55 -13.91 -28.34
N THR A 624 3.64 -14.89 -27.41
CA THR A 624 4.54 -16.05 -27.57
C THR A 624 4.06 -17.07 -28.60
N GLY A 625 2.77 -17.04 -28.96
CA GLY A 625 2.12 -18.00 -29.86
C GLY A 625 2.19 -19.42 -29.30
N THR A 626 2.54 -20.40 -30.17
CA THR A 626 2.55 -21.83 -29.80
C THR A 626 3.86 -22.34 -29.17
N LYS A 627 4.87 -21.48 -29.06
CA LYS A 627 6.21 -21.88 -28.58
C LYS A 627 6.21 -22.01 -27.04
N LYS A 628 6.63 -23.16 -26.54
CA LYS A 628 6.63 -23.48 -25.10
C LYS A 628 7.81 -22.84 -24.32
N GLU A 629 8.98 -22.65 -24.95
CA GLU A 629 10.12 -22.03 -24.25
C GLU A 629 9.88 -20.56 -23.84
N PRO A 630 9.39 -19.66 -24.70
CA PRO A 630 9.05 -18.32 -24.27
C PRO A 630 7.97 -18.27 -23.16
N LYS A 631 7.03 -19.22 -23.16
CA LYS A 631 6.04 -19.36 -22.08
C LYS A 631 6.70 -19.73 -20.74
N LEU A 632 7.73 -20.59 -20.78
CA LEU A 632 8.51 -20.88 -19.58
C LEU A 632 9.29 -19.67 -19.08
N ASP A 633 9.83 -18.84 -19.99
CA ASP A 633 10.52 -17.60 -19.61
C ASP A 633 9.55 -16.62 -18.91
N LEU A 634 8.29 -16.53 -19.37
CA LEU A 634 7.26 -15.74 -18.69
C LEU A 634 6.89 -16.31 -17.31
N LEU A 635 6.79 -17.63 -17.17
CA LEU A 635 6.58 -18.26 -15.87
C LEU A 635 7.75 -18.00 -14.91
N ARG A 636 8.98 -17.90 -15.43
CA ARG A 636 10.16 -17.52 -14.62
C ARG A 636 10.19 -16.05 -14.23
N ARG A 637 9.39 -15.21 -14.89
CA ARG A 637 9.22 -13.79 -14.56
C ARG A 637 8.05 -13.56 -13.59
N TYR A 638 6.91 -14.15 -13.87
CA TYR A 638 5.63 -13.86 -13.19
C TYR A 638 5.10 -15.01 -12.32
N GLY A 639 5.75 -16.16 -12.32
CA GLY A 639 5.14 -17.36 -11.79
C GLY A 639 3.80 -17.65 -12.49
N TRP A 640 2.87 -18.21 -11.75
CA TRP A 640 1.53 -18.52 -12.25
C TRP A 640 0.56 -17.33 -12.21
N GLY A 641 1.04 -16.14 -11.87
CA GLY A 641 0.27 -14.90 -11.81
C GLY A 641 -0.13 -14.52 -10.38
N VAL A 642 -1.30 -13.90 -10.24
CA VAL A 642 -1.77 -13.25 -9.01
C VAL A 642 -2.99 -13.98 -8.47
N PRO A 643 -2.95 -14.59 -7.26
CA PRO A 643 -4.12 -15.18 -6.64
C PRO A 643 -5.00 -14.08 -6.05
N THR A 644 -6.33 -14.29 -6.08
CA THR A 644 -7.28 -13.48 -5.33
C THR A 644 -7.79 -14.26 -4.12
N GLU A 645 -8.10 -13.57 -3.03
CA GLU A 645 -8.66 -14.21 -1.83
C GLU A 645 -9.92 -15.01 -2.14
N GLU A 646 -10.80 -14.45 -2.97
CA GLU A 646 -12.04 -15.12 -3.38
C GLU A 646 -11.76 -16.44 -4.13
N ALA A 647 -10.83 -16.44 -5.11
CA ALA A 647 -10.50 -17.64 -5.88
C ALA A 647 -9.78 -18.72 -5.05
N VAL A 648 -9.05 -18.32 -4.01
CA VAL A 648 -8.42 -19.25 -3.06
C VAL A 648 -9.45 -19.89 -2.14
N LEU A 649 -10.45 -19.14 -1.69
CA LEU A 649 -11.42 -19.60 -0.69
C LEU A 649 -12.69 -20.21 -1.29
N ARG A 650 -13.04 -19.93 -2.55
CA ARG A 650 -14.36 -20.25 -3.12
C ARG A 650 -14.29 -20.76 -4.55
N SER A 651 -15.22 -21.63 -4.89
CA SER A 651 -15.54 -22.04 -6.27
C SER A 651 -16.78 -21.27 -6.77
N SER A 652 -16.95 -21.18 -8.09
CA SER A 652 -18.16 -20.67 -8.72
C SER A 652 -18.84 -21.74 -9.57
N ARG A 653 -20.06 -21.47 -10.06
CA ARG A 653 -20.77 -22.42 -10.95
C ARG A 653 -20.02 -22.72 -12.24
N GLN A 654 -19.28 -21.74 -12.76
CA GLN A 654 -18.51 -21.86 -14.01
C GLN A 654 -17.03 -22.20 -13.77
N ALA A 655 -16.57 -22.19 -12.50
CA ALA A 655 -15.20 -22.49 -12.13
C ALA A 655 -15.17 -23.31 -10.84
N VAL A 656 -15.13 -24.62 -10.96
CA VAL A 656 -15.11 -25.56 -9.84
C VAL A 656 -13.70 -26.05 -9.57
N THR A 657 -13.31 -26.06 -8.31
CA THR A 657 -12.01 -26.56 -7.84
C THR A 657 -12.21 -27.81 -7.00
N LEU A 658 -11.54 -28.90 -7.37
CA LEU A 658 -11.50 -30.20 -6.70
C LEU A 658 -10.15 -30.36 -6.01
N ILE A 659 -10.16 -30.76 -4.76
CA ILE A 659 -8.94 -30.92 -3.95
C ILE A 659 -8.89 -32.34 -3.40
N THR A 660 -7.76 -33.00 -3.64
CA THR A 660 -7.46 -34.31 -3.07
C THR A 660 -6.17 -34.24 -2.27
N GLN A 661 -6.21 -34.71 -1.04
CA GLN A 661 -5.04 -34.95 -0.19
C GLN A 661 -4.83 -36.46 -0.04
N ASP A 662 -3.65 -36.97 -0.35
CA ASP A 662 -3.36 -38.37 -0.23
C ASP A 662 -1.92 -38.63 0.24
N ILE A 663 -1.74 -39.78 0.87
CA ILE A 663 -0.45 -40.25 1.40
C ILE A 663 -0.16 -41.65 0.90
N PHE A 664 1.04 -41.91 0.43
CA PHE A 664 1.45 -43.25 0.03
C PHE A 664 2.95 -43.46 0.17
N VAL A 665 3.39 -44.71 0.17
CA VAL A 665 4.79 -45.09 0.21
C VAL A 665 5.29 -45.25 -1.23
N PRO A 666 6.17 -44.36 -1.75
CA PRO A 666 6.63 -44.44 -3.14
C PRO A 666 7.59 -45.59 -3.44
N PHE A 667 8.42 -45.98 -2.45
CA PHE A 667 9.48 -46.97 -2.60
C PHE A 667 9.38 -48.04 -1.54
N GLU A 668 9.26 -49.28 -1.96
CA GLU A 668 9.13 -50.44 -1.06
C GLU A 668 10.19 -51.54 -1.32
N GLY A 669 10.61 -52.20 -0.25
CA GLY A 669 11.39 -53.42 -0.28
C GLY A 669 12.88 -53.26 -0.61
N SER A 670 13.57 -54.41 -0.68
CA SER A 670 15.05 -54.47 -0.82
C SER A 670 15.58 -54.08 -2.20
N ASP A 671 14.72 -54.02 -3.20
CA ASP A 671 15.10 -53.79 -4.60
C ASP A 671 14.90 -52.37 -5.09
N TYR A 672 14.48 -51.44 -4.19
CA TYR A 672 14.22 -50.05 -4.51
C TYR A 672 13.22 -49.83 -5.66
N LYS A 673 12.25 -50.74 -5.81
CA LYS A 673 11.27 -50.68 -6.88
C LYS A 673 10.17 -49.70 -6.52
N MET A 674 9.74 -48.91 -7.51
CA MET A 674 8.47 -48.23 -7.46
C MET A 674 7.35 -49.25 -7.53
N ARG A 675 6.44 -49.23 -6.57
CA ARG A 675 5.39 -50.26 -6.51
C ARG A 675 4.00 -49.75 -6.70
N ARG A 676 3.78 -48.49 -6.41
CA ARG A 676 2.44 -47.91 -6.44
C ARG A 676 2.45 -46.53 -7.07
N PHE A 677 1.45 -46.25 -7.81
CA PHE A 677 1.01 -44.90 -8.24
C PHE A 677 -0.47 -44.73 -7.88
N ARG A 678 -0.98 -43.53 -7.96
CA ARG A 678 -2.36 -43.19 -7.64
C ARG A 678 -3.13 -42.81 -8.89
N LEU A 679 -4.33 -43.38 -9.05
CA LEU A 679 -5.30 -42.92 -10.05
C LEU A 679 -6.43 -42.21 -9.35
N HIS A 680 -6.64 -40.98 -9.75
CA HIS A 680 -7.73 -40.15 -9.28
C HIS A 680 -8.84 -40.11 -10.35
N ALA A 681 -9.92 -40.87 -10.12
CA ALA A 681 -11.13 -40.76 -10.89
C ALA A 681 -11.84 -39.45 -10.47
N LEU A 682 -11.91 -38.50 -11.37
CA LEU A 682 -12.53 -37.22 -11.10
C LEU A 682 -14.05 -37.33 -11.31
N PRO A 683 -14.85 -36.64 -10.46
CA PRO A 683 -16.30 -36.61 -10.60
C PRO A 683 -16.67 -35.69 -11.79
N TRP A 684 -16.39 -36.16 -13.01
CA TRP A 684 -16.54 -35.38 -14.23
C TRP A 684 -18.01 -35.19 -14.58
N PRO A 685 -18.47 -33.96 -14.82
CA PRO A 685 -19.84 -33.70 -15.28
C PRO A 685 -19.94 -34.00 -16.78
N THR A 686 -19.80 -35.27 -17.16
CA THR A 686 -19.64 -35.74 -18.54
C THR A 686 -20.78 -35.23 -19.46
N GLU A 687 -22.02 -35.31 -19.00
CA GLU A 687 -23.18 -34.82 -19.77
C GLU A 687 -23.12 -33.30 -20.02
N VAL A 688 -22.65 -32.51 -19.02
CA VAL A 688 -22.49 -31.07 -19.16
C VAL A 688 -21.32 -30.76 -20.12
N LEU A 689 -20.19 -31.43 -19.99
CA LEU A 689 -19.04 -31.27 -20.88
C LEU A 689 -19.39 -31.66 -22.33
N GLU A 690 -20.12 -32.75 -22.53
CA GLU A 690 -20.63 -33.13 -23.85
C GLU A 690 -21.62 -32.09 -24.42
N SER A 691 -22.42 -31.45 -23.56
CA SER A 691 -23.37 -30.42 -24.01
C SER A 691 -22.66 -29.12 -24.42
N ILE A 692 -21.49 -28.80 -23.85
CA ILE A 692 -20.61 -27.70 -24.28
C ILE A 692 -20.07 -27.99 -25.70
N GLY A 693 -19.87 -29.28 -26.03
CA GLY A 693 -19.47 -29.73 -27.37
C GLY A 693 -18.11 -29.17 -27.79
N ALA A 694 -18.12 -28.31 -28.83
CA ALA A 694 -16.91 -27.65 -29.33
C ALA A 694 -16.52 -26.37 -28.58
N GLY A 695 -17.32 -25.96 -27.57
CA GLY A 695 -17.02 -24.79 -26.75
C GLY A 695 -15.77 -24.98 -25.89
N ASP A 696 -15.11 -23.89 -25.59
CA ASP A 696 -13.82 -23.88 -24.89
C ASP A 696 -13.98 -24.20 -23.40
N VAL A 697 -13.20 -25.16 -22.95
CA VAL A 697 -13.05 -25.52 -21.54
C VAL A 697 -11.56 -25.49 -21.15
N THR A 698 -11.28 -24.90 -20.01
CA THR A 698 -9.96 -24.87 -19.42
C THR A 698 -9.90 -25.83 -18.24
N LEU A 699 -8.92 -26.73 -18.26
CA LEU A 699 -8.55 -27.60 -17.14
C LEU A 699 -7.21 -27.12 -16.57
N LYS A 700 -7.17 -26.80 -15.28
CA LYS A 700 -5.92 -26.53 -14.56
C LYS A 700 -5.65 -27.66 -13.61
N VAL A 701 -4.42 -28.18 -13.60
CA VAL A 701 -3.98 -29.26 -12.68
C VAL A 701 -2.75 -28.79 -11.93
N THR A 702 -2.80 -28.88 -10.61
CA THR A 702 -1.68 -28.55 -9.71
C THR A 702 -1.38 -29.73 -8.80
N LEU A 703 -0.11 -30.15 -8.76
CA LEU A 703 0.41 -31.18 -7.86
C LEU A 703 1.43 -30.53 -6.93
N SER A 704 1.16 -30.51 -5.63
CA SER A 704 2.01 -29.95 -4.60
C SER A 704 2.43 -31.00 -3.59
N TYR A 705 3.73 -31.12 -3.33
CA TYR A 705 4.32 -32.06 -2.36
C TYR A 705 5.64 -31.50 -1.85
N PHE A 706 6.13 -31.97 -0.70
CA PHE A 706 7.41 -31.54 -0.16
C PHE A 706 8.48 -32.63 -0.32
N VAL A 707 9.73 -32.23 -0.51
CA VAL A 707 10.88 -33.11 -0.67
C VAL A 707 11.89 -32.90 0.45
N GLU A 708 12.51 -33.98 0.94
CA GLU A 708 13.67 -33.87 1.82
C GLU A 708 14.89 -33.46 0.98
N PRO A 709 15.56 -32.34 1.31
CA PRO A 709 16.70 -31.88 0.55
C PRO A 709 17.95 -32.70 0.82
N SER A 710 18.81 -32.89 -0.19
CA SER A 710 20.17 -33.38 -0.01
C SER A 710 21.17 -32.23 -0.10
N ALA A 711 21.80 -31.88 1.01
CA ALA A 711 22.83 -30.86 1.04
C ALA A 711 24.16 -31.27 0.35
N SER A 712 24.33 -32.55 0.02
CA SER A 712 25.56 -33.04 -0.60
C SER A 712 25.58 -32.86 -2.12
N ARG A 713 25.66 -31.65 -2.61
CA ARG A 713 25.60 -31.18 -3.99
C ARG A 713 26.62 -31.78 -4.97
N ARG A 714 26.82 -33.08 -4.99
CA ARG A 714 27.82 -33.74 -5.84
C ARG A 714 27.37 -33.93 -7.29
N GLY A 715 26.08 -33.78 -7.59
CA GLY A 715 25.54 -33.98 -8.93
C GLY A 715 24.02 -33.93 -8.99
N TRP A 716 23.45 -34.09 -10.19
CA TRP A 716 22.02 -33.91 -10.47
C TRP A 716 21.30 -35.24 -10.65
N ARG A 717 22.02 -36.34 -10.56
CA ARG A 717 21.48 -37.66 -10.91
C ARG A 717 21.62 -38.65 -9.79
N GLN A 718 20.60 -39.47 -9.65
CA GLN A 718 20.62 -40.66 -8.78
C GLN A 718 20.76 -40.27 -7.28
N ARG A 719 21.69 -40.88 -6.55
CA ARG A 719 21.98 -40.64 -5.15
C ARG A 719 22.51 -39.23 -4.85
N TYR A 720 22.87 -38.49 -5.88
CA TYR A 720 23.38 -37.13 -5.77
C TYR A 720 22.34 -36.06 -6.17
N SER A 721 21.08 -36.46 -6.41
CA SER A 721 20.02 -35.50 -6.68
C SER A 721 19.69 -34.71 -5.41
N TYR A 722 19.23 -33.47 -5.59
CA TYR A 722 18.80 -32.63 -4.48
C TYR A 722 17.55 -33.15 -3.78
N ALA A 723 16.56 -33.57 -4.55
CA ALA A 723 15.27 -34.06 -4.04
C ALA A 723 15.31 -35.50 -3.64
N SER A 724 14.68 -35.85 -2.50
CA SER A 724 14.51 -37.20 -1.97
C SER A 724 13.76 -38.11 -2.93
N HIS A 725 12.68 -37.60 -3.51
CA HIS A 725 11.80 -38.21 -4.48
C HIS A 725 11.21 -37.15 -5.36
N LEU A 726 10.58 -37.51 -6.44
CA LEU A 726 9.82 -36.65 -7.30
C LEU A 726 8.46 -37.28 -7.58
N LEU A 727 7.40 -36.50 -7.63
CA LEU A 727 6.09 -36.93 -8.11
C LEU A 727 5.82 -36.27 -9.47
N ARG A 728 5.07 -36.97 -10.30
CA ARG A 728 4.60 -36.52 -11.60
C ARG A 728 3.10 -36.74 -11.70
N PHE A 729 2.43 -35.92 -12.49
CA PHE A 729 1.05 -36.19 -12.88
C PHE A 729 0.89 -36.27 -14.38
N ASP A 730 -0.08 -37.07 -14.82
CA ASP A 730 -0.55 -37.06 -16.20
C ASP A 730 -2.06 -37.26 -16.26
N LEU A 731 -2.68 -36.74 -17.30
CA LEU A 731 -4.12 -36.82 -17.58
C LEU A 731 -4.35 -37.98 -18.56
N LYS A 732 -5.39 -38.79 -18.35
CA LYS A 732 -5.86 -39.75 -19.34
C LYS A 732 -6.17 -39.00 -20.64
N ALA A 733 -5.50 -39.32 -21.73
CA ALA A 733 -5.71 -38.69 -23.02
C ALA A 733 -6.94 -39.28 -23.74
N PRO A 734 -7.60 -38.54 -24.64
CA PRO A 734 -8.67 -39.10 -25.48
C PRO A 734 -8.23 -40.30 -26.30
N THR A 735 -6.94 -40.41 -26.61
CA THR A 735 -6.32 -41.54 -27.31
C THR A 735 -6.13 -42.76 -26.45
N ASP A 736 -6.19 -42.69 -25.12
CA ASP A 736 -6.17 -43.84 -24.21
C ASP A 736 -7.58 -44.39 -24.13
N ILE A 737 -7.93 -45.34 -25.02
CA ILE A 737 -9.30 -45.84 -25.15
C ILE A 737 -9.72 -46.53 -23.85
N THR A 738 -8.80 -47.25 -23.20
CA THR A 738 -9.03 -47.94 -21.93
C THR A 738 -8.16 -47.41 -20.80
N GLU A 739 -8.59 -47.60 -19.56
CA GLU A 739 -7.78 -47.34 -18.37
C GLU A 739 -6.48 -48.14 -18.35
N ALA A 740 -6.51 -49.38 -18.84
CA ALA A 740 -5.31 -50.24 -18.94
C ALA A 740 -4.25 -49.65 -19.89
N GLU A 741 -4.64 -49.00 -20.98
CA GLU A 741 -3.71 -48.30 -21.89
C GLU A 741 -3.10 -47.07 -21.21
N PHE A 742 -3.89 -46.31 -20.46
CA PHE A 742 -3.40 -45.22 -19.65
C PHE A 742 -2.38 -45.66 -18.60
N ILE A 743 -2.71 -46.74 -17.85
CA ILE A 743 -1.79 -47.36 -16.88
C ILE A 743 -0.48 -47.82 -17.55
N ALA A 744 -0.56 -48.45 -18.71
CA ALA A 744 0.61 -48.87 -19.47
C ALA A 744 1.46 -47.70 -19.94
N ARG A 745 0.85 -46.57 -20.28
CA ARG A 745 1.53 -45.32 -20.62
C ARG A 745 2.25 -44.72 -19.42
N LEU A 746 1.58 -44.61 -18.25
CA LEU A 746 2.18 -44.09 -17.02
C LEU A 746 3.41 -44.94 -16.58
N ASN A 747 3.32 -46.27 -16.66
CA ASN A 747 4.43 -47.14 -16.33
C ASN A 747 5.65 -46.90 -17.23
N ARG A 748 5.45 -46.75 -18.56
CA ARG A 748 6.52 -46.44 -19.52
C ARG A 748 7.15 -45.08 -19.25
N GLU A 749 6.36 -44.08 -18.89
CA GLU A 749 6.86 -42.74 -18.59
C GLU A 749 7.66 -42.72 -17.29
N ALA A 750 7.21 -43.42 -16.26
CA ALA A 750 7.94 -43.57 -15.02
C ALA A 750 9.31 -44.29 -15.21
N GLU A 751 9.38 -45.31 -16.05
CA GLU A 751 10.62 -46.00 -16.40
C GLU A 751 11.57 -45.10 -17.23
N ASN A 752 11.05 -44.40 -18.21
CA ASN A 752 11.83 -43.46 -19.08
C ASN A 752 12.46 -42.32 -18.31
N ASP A 753 11.74 -41.75 -17.32
CA ASP A 753 12.23 -40.69 -16.47
C ASP A 753 13.40 -41.12 -15.57
N GLU A 754 13.46 -42.41 -15.23
CA GLU A 754 14.55 -42.99 -14.46
C GLU A 754 15.85 -43.13 -15.24
N ASP A 755 15.76 -43.53 -16.51
CA ASP A 755 16.93 -43.77 -17.35
C ASP A 755 17.47 -42.48 -17.99
N SER A 756 16.76 -41.35 -17.82
CA SER A 756 16.98 -39.98 -18.29
C SER A 756 18.21 -39.77 -19.17
N SER A 757 18.10 -40.25 -20.38
CA SER A 757 18.75 -39.63 -21.52
C SER A 757 17.79 -38.51 -22.04
N PRO A 758 18.29 -37.33 -22.39
CA PRO A 758 17.44 -36.24 -22.92
C PRO A 758 16.67 -36.60 -24.20
N ALA A 759 16.97 -37.78 -24.78
CA ALA A 759 16.40 -38.23 -26.05
C ALA A 759 15.15 -39.12 -25.92
N SER A 760 14.78 -39.59 -24.74
CA SER A 760 13.61 -40.51 -24.55
C SER A 760 12.41 -39.82 -23.93
N ARG A 761 12.05 -38.62 -24.42
CA ARG A 761 10.91 -37.86 -23.90
C ARG A 761 9.63 -38.27 -24.62
N SER A 762 8.55 -38.40 -23.83
CA SER A 762 7.26 -38.88 -24.28
C SER A 762 6.85 -38.29 -25.65
N SER A 763 6.55 -39.17 -26.60
CA SER A 763 6.00 -38.83 -27.92
C SER A 763 4.54 -38.37 -27.86
N GLY A 764 3.96 -38.26 -26.66
CA GLY A 764 2.56 -37.97 -26.41
C GLY A 764 2.27 -36.65 -25.77
N SER A 765 3.15 -35.61 -25.90
CA SER A 765 2.82 -34.30 -25.37
C SER A 765 1.66 -33.69 -26.16
N ASP A 766 0.48 -33.76 -25.57
CA ASP A 766 -0.68 -33.06 -26.07
C ASP A 766 -0.34 -31.57 -26.21
N HIS A 767 -0.50 -31.03 -27.41
CA HIS A 767 -0.21 -29.63 -27.72
C HIS A 767 -1.11 -28.65 -26.93
N ARG A 768 -2.19 -29.12 -26.36
CA ARG A 768 -3.16 -28.38 -25.57
C ARG A 768 -2.64 -27.97 -24.18
N TRP A 769 -1.57 -28.58 -23.67
CA TRP A 769 -0.93 -28.12 -22.45
C TRP A 769 -0.10 -26.85 -22.68
N LEU A 770 -0.19 -25.90 -21.77
CA LEU A 770 0.51 -24.61 -21.84
C LEU A 770 2.03 -24.79 -21.96
N ILE A 771 2.64 -25.57 -21.07
CA ILE A 771 4.08 -25.85 -21.06
C ILE A 771 4.39 -27.33 -21.29
N GLY A 772 3.52 -28.24 -20.88
CA GLY A 772 3.63 -29.69 -21.06
C GLY A 772 4.59 -30.39 -20.08
N PRO A 773 4.59 -31.72 -20.06
CA PRO A 773 5.27 -32.53 -19.05
C PRO A 773 6.79 -32.31 -19.00
N ASN A 774 7.42 -31.96 -20.11
CA ASN A 774 8.87 -31.75 -20.16
C ASN A 774 9.34 -30.47 -19.43
N GLN A 775 8.47 -29.51 -19.24
CA GLN A 775 8.79 -28.23 -18.59
C GLN A 775 8.13 -28.08 -17.20
N ARG A 776 6.92 -28.61 -17.00
CA ARG A 776 6.22 -28.55 -15.70
C ARG A 776 6.89 -29.36 -14.59
N ASN A 777 7.68 -30.40 -14.97
CA ASN A 777 8.26 -31.36 -14.03
C ASN A 777 9.52 -30.86 -13.30
N LEU A 778 9.58 -29.59 -12.94
CA LEU A 778 10.68 -28.95 -12.22
C LEU A 778 10.25 -28.56 -10.80
N GLY A 779 11.04 -28.93 -9.78
CA GLY A 779 10.71 -28.62 -8.38
C GLY A 779 9.77 -29.61 -7.71
N SER A 780 9.11 -29.16 -6.65
CA SER A 780 8.13 -29.92 -5.82
C SER A 780 6.71 -29.38 -5.92
N LEU A 781 6.48 -28.49 -6.87
CA LEU A 781 5.18 -27.91 -7.22
C LEU A 781 5.07 -27.91 -8.74
N HIS A 782 4.09 -28.62 -9.26
CA HIS A 782 3.86 -28.77 -10.69
C HIS A 782 2.49 -28.27 -11.05
N GLN A 783 2.40 -27.32 -11.96
CA GLN A 783 1.12 -26.86 -12.51
C GLN A 783 1.19 -26.83 -14.02
N ASP A 784 0.05 -27.06 -14.66
CA ASP A 784 -0.13 -26.86 -16.09
C ASP A 784 -1.61 -26.58 -16.41
N VAL A 785 -1.84 -25.92 -17.52
CA VAL A 785 -3.16 -25.54 -18.00
C VAL A 785 -3.40 -26.23 -19.34
N TRP A 786 -4.51 -26.96 -19.43
CA TRP A 786 -4.97 -27.61 -20.65
C TRP A 786 -6.17 -26.84 -21.19
N GLU A 787 -6.15 -26.56 -22.49
CA GLU A 787 -7.22 -25.86 -23.19
C GLU A 787 -7.72 -26.70 -24.36
N GLY A 788 -9.05 -26.85 -24.46
CA GLY A 788 -9.67 -27.66 -25.51
C GLY A 788 -11.19 -27.66 -25.44
N SER A 789 -11.82 -28.53 -26.23
CA SER A 789 -13.27 -28.63 -26.25
C SER A 789 -13.84 -29.43 -25.08
N GLY A 790 -15.10 -29.13 -24.71
CA GLY A 790 -15.82 -29.89 -23.71
C GLY A 790 -15.92 -31.38 -24.06
N GLN A 791 -16.13 -31.69 -25.35
CA GLN A 791 -16.20 -33.06 -25.83
C GLN A 791 -14.89 -33.85 -25.64
N ASP A 792 -13.73 -33.22 -25.91
CA ASP A 792 -12.43 -33.88 -25.70
C ASP A 792 -12.18 -34.12 -24.20
N LEU A 793 -12.56 -33.18 -23.37
CA LEU A 793 -12.35 -33.27 -21.93
C LEU A 793 -13.26 -34.31 -21.26
N ALA A 794 -14.48 -34.50 -21.77
CA ALA A 794 -15.43 -35.49 -21.25
C ALA A 794 -14.83 -36.92 -21.19
N ALA A 795 -13.89 -37.23 -22.11
CA ALA A 795 -13.18 -38.53 -22.14
C ALA A 795 -11.96 -38.63 -21.20
N CYS A 796 -11.59 -37.50 -20.54
CA CYS A 796 -10.31 -37.38 -19.79
C CYS A 796 -10.52 -37.37 -18.27
N GLY A 797 -11.42 -38.17 -17.73
CA GLY A 797 -11.85 -38.12 -16.32
C GLY A 797 -10.88 -38.76 -15.30
N ILE A 798 -9.62 -39.10 -15.64
CA ILE A 798 -8.65 -39.72 -14.72
C ILE A 798 -7.32 -38.99 -14.76
N VAL A 799 -6.82 -38.62 -13.56
CA VAL A 799 -5.45 -38.12 -13.36
C VAL A 799 -4.61 -39.17 -12.63
N GLY A 800 -3.46 -39.51 -13.19
CA GLY A 800 -2.50 -40.39 -12.55
C GLY A 800 -1.40 -39.60 -11.86
N VAL A 801 -1.10 -39.93 -10.59
CA VAL A 801 0.05 -39.42 -9.84
C VAL A 801 1.02 -40.59 -9.60
N TYR A 802 2.27 -40.43 -10.07
CA TYR A 802 3.27 -41.47 -10.02
C TYR A 802 4.63 -40.98 -9.52
N PRO A 803 5.36 -41.79 -8.74
CA PRO A 803 6.68 -41.43 -8.22
C PRO A 803 7.77 -41.60 -9.28
N VAL A 804 8.79 -40.75 -9.19
CA VAL A 804 10.04 -40.87 -9.94
C VAL A 804 11.21 -40.87 -8.96
N GLY A 805 12.31 -41.47 -9.32
CA GLY A 805 13.46 -41.61 -8.45
C GLY A 805 14.09 -40.30 -7.98
N GLY A 806 14.55 -40.32 -6.71
CA GLY A 806 15.40 -39.34 -6.09
C GLY A 806 16.47 -40.03 -5.24
N TRP A 807 17.11 -39.28 -4.31
CA TRP A 807 18.17 -39.87 -3.52
C TRP A 807 17.66 -40.93 -2.52
N TRP A 808 16.41 -40.87 -2.07
CA TRP A 808 15.82 -41.93 -1.22
C TRP A 808 15.93 -43.31 -1.87
N LYS A 809 15.53 -43.44 -3.12
CA LYS A 809 15.58 -44.68 -3.88
C LYS A 809 16.98 -45.28 -3.95
N ARG A 810 18.02 -44.48 -3.89
CA ARG A 810 19.41 -44.89 -4.08
C ARG A 810 20.29 -44.74 -2.83
N ASN A 811 19.65 -44.47 -1.67
CA ASN A 811 20.33 -44.34 -0.39
C ASN A 811 20.78 -45.71 0.14
N ARG A 812 22.10 -45.96 0.21
CA ARG A 812 22.67 -47.20 0.73
C ARG A 812 22.39 -47.45 2.21
N ARG A 813 22.06 -46.44 2.99
CA ARG A 813 21.73 -46.60 4.43
C ARG A 813 20.37 -47.25 4.64
N ARG A 814 19.46 -47.23 3.64
CA ARG A 814 18.11 -47.77 3.67
C ARG A 814 17.20 -47.24 4.78
N ASP A 815 17.58 -46.14 5.41
CA ASP A 815 16.86 -45.47 6.51
C ASP A 815 15.70 -44.59 6.05
N ARG A 816 15.48 -44.50 4.72
CA ARG A 816 14.42 -43.72 4.06
C ARG A 816 13.49 -44.57 3.21
N LEU A 817 13.62 -45.89 3.23
CA LEU A 817 12.69 -46.80 2.60
C LEU A 817 11.44 -46.90 3.45
N ASP A 818 10.33 -47.17 2.79
CA ASP A 818 9.00 -47.30 3.40
C ASP A 818 8.47 -46.02 4.09
N LEU A 819 9.12 -44.86 3.90
CA LEU A 819 8.60 -43.58 4.39
C LEU A 819 7.42 -43.12 3.53
N PRO A 820 6.36 -42.66 4.17
CA PRO A 820 5.23 -42.07 3.47
C PRO A 820 5.56 -40.66 2.88
N VAL A 821 4.91 -40.38 1.78
CA VAL A 821 4.93 -39.05 1.12
C VAL A 821 3.51 -38.54 1.02
N ARG A 822 3.29 -37.32 1.48
CA ARG A 822 2.05 -36.55 1.28
C ARG A 822 2.10 -35.78 -0.01
N TYR A 823 0.95 -35.60 -0.63
CA TYR A 823 0.76 -34.66 -1.73
C TYR A 823 -0.66 -34.14 -1.75
N SER A 824 -0.84 -32.98 -2.39
CA SER A 824 -2.14 -32.47 -2.76
C SER A 824 -2.24 -32.35 -4.28
N LEU A 825 -3.33 -32.90 -4.81
CA LEU A 825 -3.72 -32.76 -6.21
C LEU A 825 -4.94 -31.81 -6.28
N ILE A 826 -4.79 -30.72 -6.98
CA ILE A 826 -5.84 -29.70 -7.17
C ILE A 826 -6.17 -29.65 -8.65
N VAL A 827 -7.45 -29.77 -8.97
CA VAL A 827 -7.95 -29.80 -10.35
C VAL A 827 -9.10 -28.81 -10.46
N SER A 828 -9.05 -27.90 -11.41
CA SER A 828 -10.19 -27.03 -11.69
C SER A 828 -10.64 -27.12 -13.14
N LEU A 829 -11.96 -27.04 -13.29
CA LEU A 829 -12.66 -26.87 -14.57
C LEU A 829 -13.22 -25.47 -14.66
N LYS A 830 -12.98 -24.80 -15.77
CA LYS A 830 -13.51 -23.45 -16.04
C LYS A 830 -14.04 -23.39 -17.47
N THR A 831 -15.21 -22.75 -17.64
CA THR A 831 -15.76 -22.42 -18.96
C THR A 831 -16.16 -20.94 -19.01
N GLN A 832 -16.10 -20.37 -20.21
CA GLN A 832 -16.61 -19.02 -20.48
C GLN A 832 -18.07 -19.02 -20.94
N GLU A 833 -18.67 -20.20 -21.19
CA GLU A 833 -20.05 -20.33 -21.63
C GLU A 833 -21.02 -19.86 -20.54
N GLN A 834 -21.79 -18.82 -20.84
CA GLN A 834 -22.78 -18.27 -19.90
C GLN A 834 -23.95 -19.27 -19.73
N GLY A 835 -24.33 -19.50 -18.46
CA GLY A 835 -25.44 -20.39 -18.14
C GLY A 835 -25.07 -21.86 -17.94
N VAL A 836 -23.80 -22.25 -18.08
CA VAL A 836 -23.31 -23.58 -17.76
C VAL A 836 -23.03 -23.67 -16.26
N ASP A 837 -23.53 -24.72 -15.62
CA ASP A 837 -23.29 -25.06 -14.22
C ASP A 837 -22.44 -26.34 -14.15
N LEU A 838 -21.14 -26.18 -13.88
CA LEU A 838 -20.21 -27.28 -13.64
C LEU A 838 -20.22 -27.72 -12.17
N TYR A 839 -20.58 -26.83 -11.25
CA TYR A 839 -20.48 -27.09 -9.80
C TYR A 839 -21.56 -28.05 -9.30
N THR A 840 -22.83 -27.80 -9.60
CA THR A 840 -23.95 -28.56 -9.04
C THR A 840 -23.89 -30.06 -9.38
N PRO A 841 -23.63 -30.49 -10.63
CA PRO A 841 -23.50 -31.92 -10.96
C PRO A 841 -22.38 -32.63 -10.19
N ILE A 842 -21.21 -31.97 -10.05
CA ILE A 842 -20.05 -32.48 -9.33
C ILE A 842 -20.36 -32.59 -7.83
N ALA A 843 -20.92 -31.56 -7.23
CA ALA A 843 -21.32 -31.57 -5.82
C ALA A 843 -22.36 -32.68 -5.54
N THR A 844 -23.28 -32.89 -6.45
CA THR A 844 -24.29 -33.95 -6.37
C THR A 844 -23.65 -35.36 -6.41
N ASP A 845 -22.70 -35.58 -7.33
CA ASP A 845 -21.98 -36.85 -7.43
C ASP A 845 -21.15 -37.16 -6.15
N LEU A 846 -20.55 -36.11 -5.59
CA LEU A 846 -19.80 -36.18 -4.32
C LEU A 846 -20.71 -36.20 -3.07
N GLN A 847 -22.04 -36.14 -3.22
CA GLN A 847 -23.03 -36.06 -2.13
C GLN A 847 -22.81 -34.89 -1.16
N ILE A 848 -22.23 -33.80 -1.65
CA ILE A 848 -22.04 -32.57 -0.89
C ILE A 848 -23.36 -31.75 -0.94
N PRO A 849 -23.92 -31.33 0.22
CA PRO A 849 -25.09 -30.47 0.24
C PRO A 849 -24.82 -29.16 -0.49
N VAL A 850 -25.58 -28.88 -1.54
CA VAL A 850 -25.50 -27.55 -2.21
C VAL A 850 -26.44 -26.60 -1.46
N SER A 851 -25.88 -25.69 -0.69
CA SER A 851 -26.66 -24.58 -0.13
C SER A 851 -26.95 -23.58 -1.26
N ILE A 852 -28.20 -23.55 -1.69
CA ILE A 852 -28.68 -22.49 -2.58
C ILE A 852 -28.92 -21.25 -1.69
N GLU A 853 -27.99 -20.31 -1.67
CA GLU A 853 -28.29 -18.98 -1.18
C GLU A 853 -29.35 -18.40 -2.13
N ALA A 854 -30.55 -18.21 -1.63
CA ALA A 854 -31.60 -17.52 -2.36
C ALA A 854 -31.17 -16.06 -2.53
N THR A 855 -30.88 -15.67 -3.78
CA THR A 855 -30.61 -14.28 -4.19
C THR A 855 -31.80 -13.39 -3.93
#